data_ba4c349ebef3de3733e17ef06fcdcb2c
#
_entry.id   ba4c349ebef3de3733e17ef06fcdcb2c
#
_cell.length_a   1.000
_cell.length_b   1.000
_cell.length_c   1.000
_cell.angle_alpha   90.00
_cell.angle_beta   90.00
_cell.angle_gamma   90.00
#
_symmetry.space_group_name_H-M   'P 1'
#
loop_
_entity.id
_entity.type
_entity.pdbx_description
1 polymer ?
#
loop_
_entity_poly.entity_id
_entity_poly.type
_entity_poly.pdbx_seq_one_letter_code
_entity_poly.pdbx_strand_id
1 'polypeptide(L)'
;MKPSVIKIPCSFLRIGITAFLCALIQLNPTAVLAQLNGHDHECSAVKARAGGSWMSATRLQRANRGSDNYDIHYYVIDLEVSNTSTSLGGKVRFDAKVISAEMDTFWFELNDNNTIDSIRINGQRMTAFSRLNHVVRVPLLSALPTQTDVSLEVWYSAAPTSSGFFSGVSNAQSPTWGAQVTWTLSEPFGAIDWLPCKQDLWDKIDSVDFFGTTVNPNKVASNGILTQVLPLTGNKSRFHWRTRLPQAFYLIAFSVTDYVEYLTYANPAALAPDSILVQHWVYNRTNSSNQTTLNFWRPNMDATDDMIERFSTIWGLYPFWQEKYGHMMAPLGGGMEHQTMSTMGTFSQDLTSHELAHQWFGDLVTCASWSDIWINEGFASYGEYLYREMAFGRANADGWMTNTQNSGRQPTGSVYVPAGSGVNRIFSSNLTYKKAAAVIHMLRWEIGNDSLFYAALRHFLSLKAHDVSTTNDFRSIVESFTQVPLSNFVQEWIYGEGFPSYTIRWNQVDSTIYVWPDQTTTSINTPFFSTTLPIQITSGGTTRMLRVDPSAGISRFNVGSSPVTAVTLDPGNLLLKGSSSVQRLNTLGTSIESSEEELLRIYPNPAHDFVRVKGLEGAFNWSLCSPHGQNIRRGRVENEGEIIDVSQMPSGLYLLKCEPLSGNPQIGRLLIVHP
;
A
#
# COMPACT_ATOMS: atom_id res chain seq x y z
N MET A 1 48.56 -70.23 17.81
CA MET A 1 47.93 -69.84 19.06
C MET A 1 46.94 -68.78 18.74
N LYS A 2 45.64 -69.04 19.00
CA LYS A 2 44.52 -68.14 18.67
C LYS A 2 44.36 -67.07 19.75
N PRO A 3 44.06 -65.79 19.44
CA PRO A 3 43.73 -64.84 20.45
C PRO A 3 42.19 -64.89 20.78
N SER A 4 41.91 -64.80 22.05
CA SER A 4 40.58 -64.84 22.68
C SER A 4 39.82 -63.59 22.44
N VAL A 5 38.58 -63.76 22.07
CA VAL A 5 37.54 -62.67 21.89
C VAL A 5 36.92 -62.35 23.25
N ILE A 6 37.04 -61.07 23.68
CA ILE A 6 36.32 -60.53 24.84
C ILE A 6 35.02 -59.96 24.34
N LYS A 7 33.87 -60.50 24.78
CA LYS A 7 32.55 -59.93 24.57
C LYS A 7 32.30 -58.78 25.57
N ILE A 8 32.05 -57.57 25.07
CA ILE A 8 31.55 -56.41 25.86
C ILE A 8 30.04 -56.33 25.66
N PRO A 9 29.25 -56.14 26.72
CA PRO A 9 27.78 -56.14 26.61
C PRO A 9 27.26 -54.81 25.98
N CYS A 10 26.26 -54.98 25.14
CA CYS A 10 25.59 -53.95 24.31
C CYS A 10 24.56 -53.16 25.11
N SER A 11 24.96 -52.24 26.01
CA SER A 11 24.02 -51.38 26.74
C SER A 11 24.47 -49.91 26.92
N PHE A 12 25.56 -49.48 26.31
CA PHE A 12 26.05 -48.09 26.41
C PHE A 12 26.19 -47.33 25.07
N LEU A 13 25.54 -47.82 23.99
CA LEU A 13 25.72 -47.24 22.63
C LEU A 13 24.45 -46.52 22.12
N ARG A 14 23.48 -46.11 22.99
CA ARG A 14 22.28 -45.37 22.55
C ARG A 14 22.21 -43.93 23.00
N ILE A 15 23.10 -43.43 23.83
CA ILE A 15 23.06 -42.04 24.32
C ILE A 15 24.05 -41.14 23.56
N GLY A 16 25.07 -41.69 22.90
CA GLY A 16 26.06 -40.90 22.17
C GLY A 16 25.69 -40.47 20.75
N ILE A 17 24.71 -41.14 20.11
CA ILE A 17 24.36 -40.85 18.70
C ILE A 17 23.29 -39.77 18.60
N THR A 18 22.44 -39.59 19.61
CA THR A 18 21.41 -38.54 19.61
C THR A 18 21.97 -37.16 19.93
N ALA A 19 23.05 -37.05 20.69
CA ALA A 19 23.74 -35.78 20.97
C ALA A 19 24.63 -35.31 19.80
N PHE A 20 25.13 -36.22 18.96
CA PHE A 20 25.96 -35.86 17.82
C PHE A 20 25.13 -35.51 16.56
N LEU A 21 23.88 -36.00 16.43
CA LEU A 21 22.97 -35.61 15.36
C LEU A 21 22.31 -34.23 15.63
N CYS A 22 22.15 -33.81 16.89
CA CYS A 22 21.68 -32.46 17.19
C CYS A 22 22.70 -31.34 17.00
N ALA A 23 24.01 -31.67 17.01
CA ALA A 23 25.08 -30.70 16.80
C ALA A 23 25.42 -30.46 15.30
N LEU A 24 24.98 -31.34 14.40
CA LEU A 24 25.23 -31.23 12.96
C LEU A 24 24.07 -30.57 12.18
N ILE A 25 22.96 -30.23 12.84
CA ILE A 25 21.83 -29.51 12.21
C ILE A 25 22.00 -27.97 12.32
N GLN A 26 23.02 -27.48 13.02
CA GLN A 26 23.22 -26.04 13.22
C GLN A 26 24.19 -25.34 12.27
N LEU A 27 24.70 -25.97 11.24
CA LEU A 27 25.67 -25.35 10.32
C LEU A 27 25.42 -25.76 8.85
N ASN A 28 24.26 -25.40 8.32
CA ASN A 28 24.05 -25.40 6.88
C ASN A 28 23.72 -23.97 6.43
N PRO A 29 24.69 -23.20 5.92
CA PRO A 29 24.42 -21.81 5.48
C PRO A 29 23.38 -21.74 4.35
N THR A 30 23.16 -22.84 3.62
CA THR A 30 22.05 -22.94 2.64
C THR A 30 20.66 -23.05 3.28
N ALA A 31 20.54 -23.57 4.50
CA ALA A 31 19.26 -23.60 5.22
C ALA A 31 18.88 -22.22 5.80
N VAL A 32 19.87 -21.41 6.17
CA VAL A 32 19.65 -20.00 6.58
C VAL A 32 19.28 -19.14 5.38
N LEU A 33 19.90 -19.36 4.21
CA LEU A 33 19.54 -18.70 2.96
C LEU A 33 18.17 -19.15 2.42
N ALA A 34 17.77 -20.41 2.61
CA ALA A 34 16.44 -20.91 2.24
C ALA A 34 15.34 -20.38 3.17
N GLN A 35 15.63 -20.12 4.44
CA GLN A 35 14.71 -19.44 5.35
C GLN A 35 14.59 -17.93 5.05
N LEU A 36 15.65 -17.29 4.54
CA LEU A 36 15.63 -15.89 4.10
C LEU A 36 14.90 -15.70 2.76
N ASN A 37 14.80 -16.72 1.93
CA ASN A 37 14.09 -16.67 0.65
C ASN A 37 12.59 -17.03 0.74
N GLY A 38 12.08 -17.36 1.92
CA GLY A 38 10.67 -17.75 2.14
C GLY A 38 9.82 -16.70 2.86
N HIS A 39 10.35 -15.50 3.14
CA HIS A 39 9.65 -14.47 3.90
C HIS A 39 9.22 -13.31 3.00
N ASP A 40 8.25 -13.57 2.14
CA ASP A 40 7.71 -12.65 1.15
C ASP A 40 6.98 -11.43 1.75
N HIS A 41 7.09 -11.10 3.05
CA HIS A 41 6.20 -10.11 3.64
C HIS A 41 6.75 -9.48 4.93
N GLU A 42 8.04 -9.29 5.04
CA GLU A 42 8.64 -8.82 6.30
C GLU A 42 8.14 -7.43 6.71
N CYS A 43 8.06 -6.44 5.82
CA CYS A 43 7.63 -5.10 6.16
C CYS A 43 6.18 -5.07 6.64
N SER A 44 5.24 -5.58 5.85
CA SER A 44 3.82 -5.60 6.18
C SER A 44 3.51 -6.43 7.43
N ALA A 45 4.19 -7.56 7.61
CA ALA A 45 4.00 -8.43 8.78
C ALA A 45 4.53 -7.79 10.06
N VAL A 46 5.62 -7.04 9.98
CA VAL A 46 6.21 -6.35 11.12
C VAL A 46 5.41 -5.10 11.47
N LYS A 47 5.05 -4.28 10.50
CA LYS A 47 4.14 -3.14 10.71
C LYS A 47 2.81 -3.61 11.33
N ALA A 48 2.22 -4.69 10.86
CA ALA A 48 0.98 -5.24 11.42
C ALA A 48 1.11 -5.79 12.85
N ARG A 49 2.24 -6.41 13.20
CA ARG A 49 2.48 -6.97 14.54
C ARG A 49 2.85 -5.90 15.57
N ALA A 50 3.49 -4.82 15.14
CA ALA A 50 4.03 -3.79 16.02
C ALA A 50 2.98 -2.82 16.57
N GLY A 51 1.77 -2.80 16.01
CA GLY A 51 0.67 -1.95 16.45
C GLY A 51 0.13 -2.30 17.83
N GLY A 52 0.99 -2.30 18.83
CA GLY A 52 0.62 -2.51 20.22
C GLY A 52 -0.40 -1.48 20.75
N SER A 53 -1.08 -1.85 21.82
CA SER A 53 -2.31 -1.29 22.39
C SER A 53 -2.26 0.18 22.87
N TRP A 54 -1.18 0.92 22.69
CA TRP A 54 -0.97 2.22 23.34
C TRP A 54 -1.01 3.46 22.41
N MET A 55 -1.15 3.28 21.10
CA MET A 55 -1.53 4.38 20.22
C MET A 55 -3.04 4.61 20.33
N SER A 56 -3.44 5.39 21.33
CA SER A 56 -4.85 5.64 21.64
C SER A 56 -5.60 6.29 20.46
N ALA A 57 -6.90 5.98 20.37
CA ALA A 57 -7.85 6.62 19.45
C ALA A 57 -7.80 8.16 19.49
N THR A 58 -7.28 8.76 20.55
CA THR A 58 -7.09 10.21 20.71
C THR A 58 -6.06 10.78 19.74
N ARG A 59 -5.08 10.01 19.24
CA ARG A 59 -4.17 10.43 18.18
C ARG A 59 -4.81 10.39 16.80
N LEU A 60 -5.90 9.63 16.63
CA LEU A 60 -6.60 9.44 15.37
C LEU A 60 -7.64 10.53 15.06
N GLN A 61 -8.10 11.28 16.06
CA GLN A 61 -9.10 12.35 15.90
C GLN A 61 -8.44 13.70 15.65
N ARG A 62 -7.76 13.87 14.52
CA ARG A 62 -7.09 15.12 14.16
C ARG A 62 -7.82 15.99 13.13
N ALA A 63 -9.02 15.62 12.73
CA ALA A 63 -9.89 16.50 11.96
C ALA A 63 -10.23 17.73 12.83
N ASN A 64 -9.84 18.93 12.38
CA ASN A 64 -10.15 20.26 12.94
C ASN A 64 -9.27 20.77 14.11
N ARG A 65 -7.94 20.81 13.94
CA ARG A 65 -7.04 21.46 14.91
C ARG A 65 -6.57 22.88 14.53
N GLY A 66 -7.14 23.49 13.50
CA GLY A 66 -6.65 24.78 12.99
C GLY A 66 -5.31 24.62 12.24
N SER A 67 -5.13 23.45 11.62
CA SER A 67 -3.94 23.12 10.80
C SER A 67 -3.78 24.01 9.57
N ASP A 68 -4.83 24.68 9.15
CA ASP A 68 -4.88 25.43 7.90
C ASP A 68 -4.44 26.89 8.06
N ASN A 69 -3.69 27.22 9.13
CA ASN A 69 -3.27 28.59 9.40
C ASN A 69 -1.96 28.95 8.73
N TYR A 70 -1.08 27.98 8.46
CA TYR A 70 0.22 28.20 7.87
C TYR A 70 0.67 27.00 7.05
N ASP A 71 1.56 27.25 6.11
CA ASP A 71 2.21 26.34 5.19
C ASP A 71 3.71 26.34 5.44
N ILE A 72 4.35 25.16 5.60
CA ILE A 72 5.76 25.05 5.99
C ILE A 72 6.62 24.92 4.73
N HIS A 73 7.54 25.86 4.54
CA HIS A 73 8.47 25.83 3.41
C HIS A 73 9.81 25.19 3.75
N TYR A 74 10.27 25.36 5.01
CA TYR A 74 11.64 25.00 5.33
C TYR A 74 11.81 24.55 6.77
N TYR A 75 12.51 23.42 6.93
CA TYR A 75 12.98 22.95 8.23
C TYR A 75 14.50 23.05 8.33
N VAL A 76 14.98 23.52 9.47
CA VAL A 76 16.34 23.30 9.94
C VAL A 76 16.28 22.50 11.22
N ILE A 77 16.80 21.29 11.18
CA ILE A 77 16.86 20.34 12.28
C ILE A 77 18.32 20.20 12.72
N ASP A 78 18.66 20.57 13.93
CA ASP A 78 20.04 20.56 14.46
C ASP A 78 20.08 19.82 15.79
N LEU A 79 20.50 18.57 15.76
CA LEU A 79 20.41 17.64 16.88
C LEU A 79 21.74 17.00 17.23
N GLU A 80 21.97 16.79 18.51
CA GLU A 80 22.98 15.87 19.01
C GLU A 80 22.34 14.50 19.24
N VAL A 81 22.90 13.44 18.63
CA VAL A 81 22.35 12.07 18.60
C VAL A 81 23.43 11.04 18.94
N SER A 82 23.02 9.91 19.50
CA SER A 82 23.91 8.81 19.89
C SER A 82 23.41 7.49 19.35
N ASN A 83 24.32 6.58 18.99
CA ASN A 83 23.96 5.21 18.61
C ASN A 83 23.58 4.32 19.80
N THR A 84 23.73 4.79 21.03
CA THR A 84 23.49 3.99 22.25
C THR A 84 22.28 4.48 23.06
N SER A 85 21.58 5.50 22.61
CA SER A 85 20.46 6.10 23.32
C SER A 85 19.45 6.72 22.37
N THR A 86 18.16 6.66 22.72
CA THR A 86 17.10 7.43 22.07
C THR A 86 17.09 8.89 22.47
N SER A 87 17.87 9.27 23.50
CA SER A 87 17.97 10.64 23.94
C SER A 87 18.61 11.51 22.88
N LEU A 88 17.97 12.63 22.60
CA LEU A 88 18.42 13.64 21.66
C LEU A 88 18.08 15.03 22.18
N GLY A 89 18.74 16.04 21.65
CA GLY A 89 18.46 17.43 22.02
C GLY A 89 19.10 18.38 21.02
N GLY A 90 18.54 19.55 20.92
CA GLY A 90 19.01 20.57 20.00
C GLY A 90 17.94 21.59 19.67
N LYS A 91 17.90 21.97 18.39
CA LYS A 91 17.03 23.02 17.87
C LYS A 91 16.36 22.60 16.59
N VAL A 92 15.08 22.93 16.47
CA VAL A 92 14.35 22.90 15.20
C VAL A 92 13.85 24.31 14.86
N ARG A 93 14.00 24.71 13.60
CA ARG A 93 13.41 25.91 13.05
C ARG A 93 12.44 25.56 11.94
N PHE A 94 11.27 26.18 11.97
CA PHE A 94 10.28 26.18 10.90
C PHE A 94 10.24 27.56 10.27
N ASP A 95 10.37 27.65 8.96
CA ASP A 95 10.01 28.83 8.21
C ASP A 95 8.72 28.52 7.43
N ALA A 96 7.68 29.28 7.71
CA ALA A 96 6.33 29.03 7.23
C ALA A 96 5.67 30.32 6.73
N LYS A 97 4.63 30.18 5.96
CA LYS A 97 3.79 31.29 5.48
C LYS A 97 2.38 31.17 6.04
N VAL A 98 1.83 32.27 6.53
CA VAL A 98 0.45 32.33 6.97
C VAL A 98 -0.49 32.19 5.77
N ILE A 99 -1.39 31.20 5.78
CA ILE A 99 -2.36 30.93 4.71
C ILE A 99 -3.80 31.27 5.12
N SER A 100 -4.11 31.29 6.43
CA SER A 100 -5.39 31.81 6.93
C SER A 100 -5.48 33.33 6.74
N ALA A 101 -6.69 33.89 6.84
CA ALA A 101 -6.89 35.35 6.75
C ALA A 101 -6.07 36.09 7.81
N GLU A 102 -5.96 35.51 9.01
CA GLU A 102 -5.23 36.02 10.16
C GLU A 102 -4.77 34.84 11.03
N MET A 103 -3.59 34.95 11.65
CA MET A 103 -3.07 33.97 12.61
C MET A 103 -2.63 34.70 13.88
N ASP A 104 -3.26 34.41 15.00
CA ASP A 104 -2.97 34.98 16.33
C ASP A 104 -2.21 33.99 17.25
N THR A 105 -2.13 32.73 16.85
CA THR A 105 -1.50 31.66 17.61
C THR A 105 -0.74 30.75 16.67
N PHE A 106 0.55 30.58 16.91
CA PHE A 106 1.34 29.54 16.26
C PHE A 106 1.20 28.25 17.05
N TRP A 107 0.91 27.15 16.39
CA TRP A 107 0.84 25.85 17.04
C TRP A 107 1.70 24.82 16.32
N PHE A 108 2.22 23.86 17.06
CA PHE A 108 2.93 22.69 16.54
C PHE A 108 2.71 21.51 17.48
N GLU A 109 3.10 20.33 17.06
CA GLU A 109 2.97 19.12 17.86
C GLU A 109 4.35 18.67 18.35
N LEU A 110 4.38 18.22 19.61
CA LEU A 110 5.55 17.62 20.26
C LEU A 110 5.07 16.78 21.43
N ASN A 111 5.62 15.59 21.62
CA ASN A 111 5.21 14.68 22.69
C ASN A 111 5.31 15.37 24.08
N ASP A 112 4.28 15.19 24.91
CA ASP A 112 4.19 15.84 26.24
C ASP A 112 5.37 15.50 27.16
N ASN A 113 6.04 14.36 26.95
CA ASN A 113 7.21 13.94 27.73
C ASN A 113 8.52 14.65 27.30
N ASN A 114 8.54 15.34 26.17
CA ASN A 114 9.72 16.08 25.72
C ASN A 114 9.78 17.45 26.43
N THR A 115 10.97 17.89 26.79
CA THR A 115 11.17 19.18 27.46
C THR A 115 11.40 20.28 26.42
N ILE A 116 10.64 21.38 26.51
CA ILE A 116 10.85 22.59 25.73
C ILE A 116 11.69 23.55 26.57
N ASP A 117 12.90 23.86 26.10
CA ASP A 117 13.82 24.78 26.80
C ASP A 117 13.52 26.24 26.45
N SER A 118 13.23 26.52 25.19
CA SER A 118 12.79 27.85 24.76
C SER A 118 12.12 27.83 23.39
N ILE A 119 11.26 28.80 23.17
CA ILE A 119 10.62 29.07 21.88
C ILE A 119 10.92 30.49 21.46
N ARG A 120 11.21 30.71 20.17
CA ARG A 120 11.27 32.03 19.54
C ARG A 120 10.38 32.08 18.32
N ILE A 121 9.73 33.23 18.11
CA ILE A 121 9.01 33.54 16.87
C ILE A 121 9.62 34.81 16.28
N ASN A 122 10.03 34.73 15.03
CA ASN A 122 10.76 35.81 14.33
C ASN A 122 11.97 36.35 15.14
N GLY A 123 12.71 35.42 15.80
CA GLY A 123 13.85 35.73 16.65
C GLY A 123 13.49 36.21 18.08
N GLN A 124 12.23 36.57 18.33
CA GLN A 124 11.80 37.04 19.64
C GLN A 124 11.44 35.86 20.57
N ARG A 125 11.99 35.85 21.78
CA ARG A 125 11.72 34.83 22.80
C ARG A 125 10.28 34.94 23.28
N MET A 126 9.55 33.83 23.21
CA MET A 126 8.20 33.68 23.73
C MET A 126 8.26 33.12 25.16
N THR A 127 7.59 33.80 26.09
CA THR A 127 7.55 33.40 27.53
C THR A 127 6.25 32.71 27.91
N ALA A 128 5.21 32.83 27.06
CA ALA A 128 3.92 32.21 27.26
C ALA A 128 3.64 31.22 26.14
N PHE A 129 3.37 29.99 26.50
CA PHE A 129 2.80 28.95 25.63
C PHE A 129 2.01 27.97 26.49
N SER A 130 1.08 27.29 25.87
CA SER A 130 0.33 26.19 26.50
C SER A 130 0.62 24.89 25.76
N ARG A 131 0.49 23.77 26.46
CA ARG A 131 0.66 22.43 25.88
C ARG A 131 -0.43 21.52 26.40
N LEU A 132 -1.14 20.89 25.49
CA LEU A 132 -2.22 19.96 25.81
C LEU A 132 -2.31 18.87 24.74
N ASN A 133 -2.30 17.61 25.12
CA ASN A 133 -2.41 16.47 24.24
C ASN A 133 -1.41 16.56 23.05
N HIS A 134 -0.14 16.82 23.38
CA HIS A 134 0.96 16.97 22.43
C HIS A 134 0.90 18.21 21.53
N VAL A 135 -0.12 19.07 21.65
CA VAL A 135 -0.24 20.31 20.88
C VAL A 135 0.28 21.47 21.71
N VAL A 136 1.34 22.12 21.23
CA VAL A 136 1.91 23.34 21.79
C VAL A 136 1.28 24.53 21.08
N ARG A 137 0.74 25.49 21.84
CA ARG A 137 0.15 26.74 21.32
C ARG A 137 0.93 27.92 21.86
N VAL A 138 1.41 28.76 20.96
CA VAL A 138 2.21 29.93 21.26
C VAL A 138 1.44 31.17 20.78
N PRO A 139 0.77 31.93 21.69
CA PRO A 139 0.11 33.17 21.31
C PRO A 139 1.10 34.15 20.73
N LEU A 140 0.75 34.77 19.60
CA LEU A 140 1.56 35.80 18.97
C LEU A 140 1.35 37.14 19.68
N LEU A 141 2.33 38.00 19.63
CA LEU A 141 2.23 39.35 20.21
C LEU A 141 1.26 40.25 19.48
N SER A 142 1.11 40.01 18.20
CA SER A 142 0.10 40.58 17.31
C SER A 142 -0.26 39.55 16.26
N ALA A 143 -1.53 39.56 15.85
CA ALA A 143 -1.97 38.69 14.78
C ALA A 143 -1.23 38.99 13.47
N LEU A 144 -0.88 37.95 12.71
CA LEU A 144 -0.21 38.03 11.43
C LEU A 144 -1.22 37.85 10.30
N PRO A 145 -1.28 38.77 9.34
CA PRO A 145 -2.16 38.62 8.19
C PRO A 145 -1.70 37.53 7.23
N THR A 146 -2.59 37.09 6.34
CA THR A 146 -2.28 36.13 5.27
C THR A 146 -1.05 36.56 4.47
N GLN A 147 -0.31 35.56 3.94
CA GLN A 147 0.96 35.74 3.17
C GLN A 147 2.14 36.31 3.97
N THR A 148 2.03 36.42 5.29
CA THR A 148 3.14 36.81 6.16
C THR A 148 4.08 35.62 6.37
N ASP A 149 5.38 35.84 6.18
CA ASP A 149 6.40 34.85 6.54
C ASP A 149 6.61 34.86 8.07
N VAL A 150 6.69 33.69 8.65
CA VAL A 150 6.90 33.49 10.08
C VAL A 150 7.92 32.39 10.32
N SER A 151 8.85 32.65 11.25
CA SER A 151 9.88 31.67 11.66
C SER A 151 9.66 31.29 13.13
N LEU A 152 9.50 30.00 13.40
CA LEU A 152 9.47 29.43 14.74
C LEU A 152 10.77 28.68 15.02
N GLU A 153 11.40 28.95 16.14
CA GLU A 153 12.52 28.15 16.64
C GLU A 153 12.17 27.52 17.98
N VAL A 154 12.43 26.22 18.11
CA VAL A 154 12.20 25.44 19.33
C VAL A 154 13.50 24.77 19.75
N TRP A 155 14.01 25.14 20.95
CA TRP A 155 15.07 24.38 21.63
C TRP A 155 14.42 23.39 22.55
N TYR A 156 14.84 22.14 22.49
CA TYR A 156 14.19 21.07 23.22
C TYR A 156 15.13 19.88 23.47
N SER A 157 14.71 19.02 24.38
CA SER A 157 15.29 17.70 24.59
C SER A 157 14.21 16.64 24.63
N ALA A 158 14.52 15.46 24.13
CA ALA A 158 13.65 14.31 24.07
C ALA A 158 14.40 13.05 24.50
N ALA A 159 13.68 12.14 25.14
CA ALA A 159 14.16 10.80 25.48
C ALA A 159 13.02 9.79 25.24
N PRO A 160 12.64 9.57 23.97
CA PRO A 160 11.55 8.65 23.65
C PRO A 160 11.82 7.25 24.17
N THR A 161 10.78 6.60 24.68
CA THR A 161 10.86 5.18 25.05
C THR A 161 10.82 4.35 23.79
N SER A 162 11.88 3.55 23.56
CA SER A 162 11.87 2.57 22.47
C SER A 162 10.91 1.42 22.82
N SER A 163 9.76 1.36 22.16
CA SER A 163 8.67 0.41 22.46
C SER A 163 8.33 -0.50 21.29
N GLY A 164 9.14 -0.51 20.25
CA GLY A 164 8.94 -1.34 19.07
C GLY A 164 8.98 -0.55 17.75
N PHE A 165 8.41 -1.12 16.70
CA PHE A 165 8.52 -0.62 15.32
C PHE A 165 8.02 0.84 15.16
N PHE A 166 6.91 1.21 15.79
CA PHE A 166 6.29 2.56 15.68
C PHE A 166 6.67 3.51 16.82
N SER A 167 7.89 3.49 17.29
CA SER A 167 8.33 4.27 18.47
C SER A 167 8.83 5.68 18.18
N GLY A 168 8.71 6.20 16.96
CA GLY A 168 9.32 7.47 16.55
C GLY A 168 10.84 7.42 16.53
N VAL A 169 11.49 7.10 17.66
CA VAL A 169 12.94 6.80 17.75
C VAL A 169 13.14 5.46 18.44
N SER A 170 13.97 4.62 17.86
CA SER A 170 14.34 3.32 18.40
C SER A 170 15.85 3.20 18.59
N ASN A 171 16.24 2.43 19.60
CA ASN A 171 17.64 2.06 19.85
C ASN A 171 17.72 0.55 20.10
N ALA A 172 18.51 -0.16 19.32
CA ALA A 172 18.74 -1.59 19.53
C ALA A 172 20.10 -2.04 18.96
N GLN A 173 20.53 -3.19 19.45
CA GLN A 173 21.67 -3.90 18.86
C GLN A 173 21.20 -4.86 17.77
N SER A 174 21.84 -4.81 16.61
CA SER A 174 21.60 -5.79 15.54
C SER A 174 21.93 -7.20 16.03
N PRO A 175 20.97 -8.16 16.01
CA PRO A 175 21.24 -9.53 16.47
C PRO A 175 22.32 -10.25 15.66
N THR A 176 22.37 -10.02 14.37
CA THR A 176 23.28 -10.68 13.43
C THR A 176 24.68 -10.03 13.41
N TRP A 177 24.72 -8.70 13.52
CA TRP A 177 25.94 -7.93 13.28
C TRP A 177 26.55 -7.30 14.52
N GLY A 178 25.81 -7.30 15.66
CA GLY A 178 26.25 -6.68 16.91
C GLY A 178 26.41 -5.16 16.86
N ALA A 179 25.95 -4.50 15.80
CA ALA A 179 25.97 -3.05 15.68
C ALA A 179 24.91 -2.43 16.58
N GLN A 180 25.29 -1.48 17.44
CA GLN A 180 24.34 -0.67 18.22
C GLN A 180 23.89 0.52 17.37
N VAL A 181 22.60 0.68 17.19
CA VAL A 181 22.00 1.63 16.24
C VAL A 181 20.89 2.40 16.92
N THR A 182 20.80 3.71 16.65
CA THR A 182 19.59 4.52 16.89
C THR A 182 19.06 5.00 15.54
N TRP A 183 17.75 4.90 15.35
CA TRP A 183 17.09 5.29 14.10
C TRP A 183 15.69 5.84 14.37
N THR A 184 15.17 6.61 13.42
CA THR A 184 13.80 7.11 13.46
C THR A 184 12.87 6.28 12.58
N LEU A 185 11.58 6.20 12.98
CA LEU A 185 10.48 5.72 12.17
C LEU A 185 9.23 6.48 12.61
N SER A 186 8.83 7.47 11.81
CA SER A 186 7.80 8.44 12.20
C SER A 186 6.40 8.08 11.71
N GLU A 187 6.26 7.15 10.80
CA GLU A 187 4.97 6.69 10.28
C GLU A 187 4.17 5.92 11.35
N PRO A 188 2.85 6.12 11.50
CA PRO A 188 2.08 7.22 10.92
C PRO A 188 2.06 8.47 11.81
N PHE A 189 2.36 8.37 13.12
CA PHE A 189 2.20 9.43 14.12
C PHE A 189 3.39 9.58 15.07
N GLY A 190 4.52 8.95 14.76
CA GLY A 190 5.70 8.90 15.63
C GLY A 190 6.60 10.14 15.53
N ALA A 191 6.38 11.04 14.57
CA ALA A 191 7.22 12.22 14.41
C ALA A 191 7.31 13.08 15.68
N ILE A 192 6.21 13.27 16.39
CA ILE A 192 6.16 14.05 17.63
C ILE A 192 7.03 13.51 18.77
N ASP A 193 7.43 12.26 18.70
CA ASP A 193 8.26 11.67 19.75
C ASP A 193 9.67 12.26 19.76
N TRP A 194 10.13 12.80 18.62
CA TRP A 194 11.47 13.33 18.49
C TRP A 194 11.58 14.68 17.78
N LEU A 195 10.55 15.08 17.03
CA LEU A 195 10.57 16.27 16.17
C LEU A 195 9.38 17.17 16.51
N PRO A 196 9.59 18.44 16.92
CA PRO A 196 8.54 19.44 16.82
C PRO A 196 8.05 19.53 15.38
N CYS A 197 6.76 19.29 15.12
CA CYS A 197 6.25 19.18 13.74
C CYS A 197 4.77 19.55 13.62
N LYS A 198 4.29 19.64 12.39
CA LYS A 198 2.89 19.62 11.99
C LYS A 198 2.67 18.28 11.29
N GLN A 199 1.92 17.37 11.94
CA GLN A 199 1.65 16.05 11.36
C GLN A 199 0.44 16.14 10.42
N ASP A 200 0.64 16.81 9.27
CA ASP A 200 -0.33 16.98 8.21
C ASP A 200 0.26 16.46 6.89
N LEU A 201 -0.39 15.48 6.26
CA LEU A 201 0.06 14.91 5.00
C LEU A 201 -0.06 15.89 3.82
N TRP A 202 -0.97 16.86 3.93
CA TRP A 202 -1.19 17.89 2.91
C TRP A 202 -0.12 18.97 2.92
N ASP A 203 0.55 19.18 4.06
CA ASP A 203 1.61 20.17 4.22
C ASP A 203 2.98 19.52 4.03
N LYS A 204 3.38 19.30 2.76
CA LYS A 204 4.71 18.82 2.43
C LYS A 204 5.72 19.93 2.60
N ILE A 205 6.79 19.63 3.31
CA ILE A 205 7.89 20.58 3.59
C ILE A 205 8.74 20.70 2.35
N ASP A 206 8.85 21.91 1.75
CA ASP A 206 9.57 22.13 0.49
C ASP A 206 11.06 21.81 0.57
N SER A 207 11.68 22.02 1.74
CA SER A 207 13.11 21.75 1.92
C SER A 207 13.50 21.53 3.37
N VAL A 208 14.53 20.70 3.60
CA VAL A 208 15.06 20.39 4.93
C VAL A 208 16.58 20.46 4.93
N ASP A 209 17.17 21.13 5.92
CA ASP A 209 18.55 20.97 6.32
C ASP A 209 18.61 20.23 7.65
N PHE A 210 19.21 19.04 7.65
CA PHE A 210 19.40 18.21 8.83
C PHE A 210 20.86 18.21 9.27
N PHE A 211 21.13 18.64 10.50
CA PHE A 211 22.43 18.60 11.13
C PHE A 211 22.41 17.57 12.26
N GLY A 212 23.11 16.47 12.07
CA GLY A 212 23.30 15.45 13.09
C GLY A 212 24.70 15.47 13.67
N THR A 213 24.85 15.74 14.96
CA THR A 213 26.13 15.70 15.66
C THR A 213 26.24 14.41 16.47
N THR A 214 27.34 13.67 16.28
CA THR A 214 27.58 12.41 17.01
C THR A 214 29.06 12.22 17.33
N VAL A 215 29.34 11.29 18.26
CA VAL A 215 30.71 10.91 18.66
C VAL A 215 31.30 9.96 17.62
N ASN A 216 32.55 10.19 17.20
CA ASN A 216 33.28 9.30 16.31
C ASN A 216 33.50 7.91 16.95
N PRO A 217 33.53 6.80 16.21
CA PRO A 217 33.49 6.71 14.74
C PRO A 217 32.07 6.68 14.13
N ASN A 218 31.02 6.95 14.94
CA ASN A 218 29.64 6.94 14.42
C ASN A 218 29.47 7.97 13.30
N LYS A 219 28.57 7.65 12.39
CA LYS A 219 28.12 8.51 11.32
C LYS A 219 26.61 8.64 11.38
N VAL A 220 26.10 9.76 10.88
CA VAL A 220 24.67 10.01 10.79
C VAL A 220 24.25 9.97 9.34
N ALA A 221 23.36 9.05 8.99
CA ALA A 221 22.70 8.98 7.68
C ALA A 221 21.33 9.64 7.75
N SER A 222 20.90 10.32 6.67
CA SER A 222 19.63 11.04 6.59
C SER A 222 19.20 11.24 5.12
N ASN A 223 18.04 11.87 4.91
CA ASN A 223 17.48 12.22 3.61
C ASN A 223 18.36 13.20 2.82
N GLY A 224 18.19 13.23 1.49
CA GLY A 224 18.84 14.19 0.61
C GLY A 224 20.34 13.93 0.41
N ILE A 225 21.11 14.99 0.21
CA ILE A 225 22.55 14.95 -0.10
C ILE A 225 23.37 15.29 1.15
N LEU A 226 24.42 14.51 1.42
CA LEU A 226 25.43 14.86 2.43
C LEU A 226 26.31 15.98 1.87
N THR A 227 26.10 17.20 2.35
CA THR A 227 26.81 18.40 1.84
C THR A 227 28.11 18.65 2.57
N GLN A 228 28.20 18.26 3.86
CA GLN A 228 29.39 18.53 4.67
C GLN A 228 29.49 17.57 5.86
N VAL A 229 30.71 17.23 6.22
CA VAL A 229 31.04 16.62 7.52
C VAL A 229 32.08 17.51 8.20
N LEU A 230 31.69 18.13 9.31
CA LEU A 230 32.53 19.04 10.07
C LEU A 230 33.05 18.37 11.35
N PRO A 231 34.36 18.16 11.50
CA PRO A 231 34.96 17.71 12.75
C PRO A 231 34.77 18.77 13.85
N LEU A 232 34.41 18.33 15.06
CA LEU A 232 34.23 19.18 16.22
C LEU A 232 35.13 18.74 17.36
N THR A 233 35.30 19.63 18.36
CA THR A 233 35.97 19.28 19.62
C THR A 233 35.23 18.15 20.34
N GLY A 234 35.94 17.42 21.23
CA GLY A 234 35.34 16.32 21.98
C GLY A 234 35.12 15.04 21.17
N ASN A 235 35.96 14.82 20.12
CA ASN A 235 35.88 13.63 19.25
C ASN A 235 34.50 13.45 18.60
N LYS A 236 33.85 14.56 18.17
CA LYS A 236 32.55 14.58 17.51
C LYS A 236 32.68 14.98 16.04
N SER A 237 31.70 14.59 15.27
CA SER A 237 31.51 15.09 13.88
C SER A 237 30.07 15.54 13.70
N ARG A 238 29.87 16.60 12.95
CA ARG A 238 28.56 17.14 12.55
C ARG A 238 28.36 16.89 11.07
N PHE A 239 27.30 16.15 10.76
CA PHE A 239 26.88 15.78 9.40
C PHE A 239 25.79 16.75 8.97
N HIS A 240 25.94 17.37 7.80
CA HIS A 240 24.96 18.25 7.20
C HIS A 240 24.35 17.59 5.97
N TRP A 241 23.11 17.14 6.11
CA TRP A 241 22.27 16.61 5.04
C TRP A 241 21.29 17.68 4.57
N ARG A 242 20.98 17.66 3.27
CA ARG A 242 20.10 18.65 2.65
C ARG A 242 19.21 18.01 1.62
N THR A 243 17.88 18.28 1.70
CA THR A 243 16.93 18.05 0.61
C THR A 243 16.30 19.37 0.17
N ARG A 244 16.01 19.49 -1.12
CA ARG A 244 15.32 20.62 -1.76
C ARG A 244 14.10 20.18 -2.54
N LEU A 245 13.63 18.98 -2.26
CA LEU A 245 12.44 18.37 -2.86
C LEU A 245 11.40 18.17 -1.75
N PRO A 246 10.12 18.54 -2.04
CA PRO A 246 9.06 18.44 -1.04
C PRO A 246 8.94 17.05 -0.47
N GLN A 247 8.79 16.94 0.86
CA GLN A 247 8.61 15.67 1.54
C GLN A 247 7.59 15.74 2.67
N ALA A 248 6.86 14.65 2.91
CA ALA A 248 5.94 14.55 4.02
C ALA A 248 6.69 14.46 5.36
N PHE A 249 6.09 14.97 6.42
CA PHE A 249 6.69 15.04 7.76
C PHE A 249 7.21 13.68 8.26
N TYR A 250 6.52 12.58 7.97
CA TYR A 250 6.86 11.24 8.46
C TYR A 250 8.06 10.62 7.74
N LEU A 251 8.43 11.16 6.58
CA LEU A 251 9.57 10.71 5.77
C LEU A 251 10.90 11.33 6.19
N ILE A 252 10.89 12.35 7.06
CA ILE A 252 12.12 12.91 7.64
C ILE A 252 12.72 11.89 8.59
N ALA A 253 14.00 11.54 8.36
CA ALA A 253 14.63 10.47 9.11
C ALA A 253 16.12 10.66 9.36
N PHE A 254 16.60 10.01 10.40
CA PHE A 254 18.03 9.78 10.59
C PHE A 254 18.29 8.37 11.15
N SER A 255 19.50 7.90 10.92
CA SER A 255 20.03 6.74 11.63
C SER A 255 21.50 6.98 11.99
N VAL A 256 21.92 6.50 13.16
CA VAL A 256 23.27 6.70 13.68
C VAL A 256 23.89 5.42 14.20
N THR A 257 25.05 5.08 13.66
CA THR A 257 25.94 3.99 14.12
C THR A 257 27.31 4.15 13.41
N ASP A 258 28.23 3.21 13.69
CA ASP A 258 29.47 3.08 12.94
C ASP A 258 29.16 2.43 11.57
N TYR A 259 28.95 3.27 10.56
CA TYR A 259 28.64 2.88 9.18
C TYR A 259 29.89 2.84 8.27
N VAL A 260 29.84 1.94 7.29
CA VAL A 260 30.63 2.01 6.07
C VAL A 260 29.71 2.41 4.92
N GLU A 261 30.20 3.29 4.05
CA GLU A 261 29.50 3.74 2.86
C GLU A 261 29.90 2.90 1.65
N TYR A 262 28.91 2.56 0.81
CA TYR A 262 29.09 1.92 -0.49
C TYR A 262 28.26 2.66 -1.53
N LEU A 263 28.89 2.99 -2.67
CA LEU A 263 28.28 3.79 -3.74
C LEU A 263 28.12 2.95 -4.99
N THR A 264 26.95 3.04 -5.62
CA THR A 264 26.67 2.55 -6.98
C THR A 264 25.94 3.62 -7.78
N TYR A 265 25.68 3.37 -9.07
CA TYR A 265 25.06 4.34 -9.95
C TYR A 265 24.08 3.66 -10.90
N ALA A 266 22.81 4.02 -10.82
CA ALA A 266 21.80 3.63 -11.78
C ALA A 266 21.82 4.54 -13.01
N ASN A 267 21.60 3.95 -14.20
CA ASN A 267 21.70 4.63 -15.49
C ASN A 267 20.40 4.52 -16.31
N PRO A 268 19.29 5.12 -15.85
CA PRO A 268 18.04 5.09 -16.61
C PRO A 268 18.23 5.76 -17.96
N ALA A 269 17.75 5.13 -19.03
CA ALA A 269 17.91 5.66 -20.41
C ALA A 269 17.37 7.10 -20.57
N ALA A 270 16.35 7.46 -19.80
CA ALA A 270 15.76 8.80 -19.83
C ALA A 270 16.68 9.89 -19.26
N LEU A 271 17.74 9.52 -18.53
CA LEU A 271 18.70 10.45 -17.91
C LEU A 271 20.05 10.50 -18.62
N ALA A 272 20.28 9.62 -19.61
CA ALA A 272 21.58 9.54 -20.29
C ALA A 272 22.06 10.90 -20.85
N PRO A 273 23.34 11.27 -20.71
CA PRO A 273 24.46 10.47 -20.19
C PRO A 273 24.65 10.50 -18.68
N ASP A 274 23.81 11.19 -17.93
CA ASP A 274 23.92 11.31 -16.47
C ASP A 274 23.43 10.02 -15.78
N SER A 275 23.78 9.87 -14.50
CA SER A 275 23.43 8.73 -13.65
C SER A 275 22.85 9.20 -12.31
N ILE A 276 22.14 8.30 -11.65
CA ILE A 276 21.59 8.51 -10.32
C ILE A 276 22.54 7.86 -9.30
N LEU A 277 23.03 8.66 -8.35
CA LEU A 277 23.81 8.14 -7.23
C LEU A 277 22.93 7.23 -6.36
N VAL A 278 23.42 6.04 -6.04
CA VAL A 278 22.83 5.12 -5.07
C VAL A 278 23.81 4.94 -3.91
N GLN A 279 23.39 5.36 -2.71
CA GLN A 279 24.26 5.47 -1.55
C GLN A 279 23.81 4.52 -0.43
N HIS A 280 24.61 3.50 -0.15
CA HIS A 280 24.30 2.51 0.87
C HIS A 280 25.15 2.74 2.12
N TRP A 281 24.48 2.86 3.28
CA TRP A 281 25.10 2.97 4.60
C TRP A 281 24.83 1.69 5.39
N VAL A 282 25.82 0.81 5.46
CA VAL A 282 25.72 -0.49 6.16
C VAL A 282 26.66 -0.54 7.34
N TYR A 283 26.43 -1.42 8.28
CA TYR A 283 27.25 -1.52 9.51
C TYR A 283 28.72 -1.83 9.19
N ASN A 284 29.62 -1.13 9.85
CA ASN A 284 31.04 -1.45 9.85
C ASN A 284 31.30 -2.63 10.81
N ARG A 285 30.81 -3.80 10.45
CA ARG A 285 30.87 -5.00 11.30
C ARG A 285 31.19 -6.24 10.49
N THR A 286 31.70 -7.24 11.22
CA THR A 286 32.00 -8.58 10.71
C THR A 286 31.21 -9.59 11.54
N ASN A 287 30.54 -10.52 10.88
CA ASN A 287 29.76 -11.56 11.55
C ASN A 287 30.64 -12.71 12.05
N SER A 288 30.02 -13.69 12.73
CA SER A 288 30.71 -14.89 13.25
C SER A 288 31.35 -15.77 12.18
N SER A 289 30.95 -15.64 10.92
CA SER A 289 31.52 -16.33 9.76
C SER A 289 32.67 -15.54 9.09
N ASN A 290 33.19 -14.51 9.74
CA ASN A 290 34.24 -13.61 9.26
C ASN A 290 33.91 -12.89 7.94
N GLN A 291 32.62 -12.59 7.72
CA GLN A 291 32.12 -11.87 6.56
C GLN A 291 31.67 -10.46 6.99
N THR A 292 32.14 -9.42 6.29
CA THR A 292 31.70 -8.04 6.56
C THR A 292 30.25 -7.83 6.11
N THR A 293 29.52 -6.95 6.77
CA THR A 293 28.15 -6.58 6.38
C THR A 293 28.08 -6.16 4.92
N LEU A 294 29.05 -5.34 4.48
CA LEU A 294 29.14 -4.89 3.10
C LEU A 294 29.27 -6.07 2.12
N ASN A 295 30.23 -6.98 2.33
CA ASN A 295 30.44 -8.10 1.40
C ASN A 295 29.27 -9.07 1.38
N PHE A 296 28.55 -9.21 2.50
CA PHE A 296 27.36 -10.06 2.59
C PHE A 296 26.20 -9.52 1.76
N TRP A 297 25.91 -8.22 1.88
CA TRP A 297 24.75 -7.60 1.24
C TRP A 297 25.04 -6.99 -0.15
N ARG A 298 26.32 -6.88 -0.54
CA ARG A 298 26.70 -6.23 -1.79
C ARG A 298 25.93 -6.73 -3.02
N PRO A 299 25.77 -8.07 -3.26
CA PRO A 299 25.04 -8.53 -4.44
C PRO A 299 23.58 -8.07 -4.49
N ASN A 300 22.96 -7.90 -3.32
CA ASN A 300 21.59 -7.42 -3.20
C ASN A 300 21.51 -5.90 -3.37
N MET A 301 22.48 -5.16 -2.85
CA MET A 301 22.59 -3.72 -3.01
C MET A 301 22.87 -3.33 -4.47
N ASP A 302 23.74 -4.07 -5.17
CA ASP A 302 24.03 -3.86 -6.60
C ASP A 302 22.77 -4.02 -7.48
N ALA A 303 21.78 -4.84 -7.06
CA ALA A 303 20.52 -4.99 -7.78
C ALA A 303 19.62 -3.74 -7.72
N THR A 304 19.88 -2.82 -6.81
CA THR A 304 19.08 -1.57 -6.68
C THR A 304 19.17 -0.72 -7.94
N ASP A 305 20.32 -0.70 -8.59
CA ASP A 305 20.53 0.09 -9.82
C ASP A 305 19.58 -0.40 -10.92
N ASP A 306 19.50 -1.72 -11.15
CA ASP A 306 18.59 -2.35 -12.12
C ASP A 306 17.11 -2.09 -11.74
N MET A 307 16.77 -2.08 -10.44
CA MET A 307 15.40 -1.75 -9.99
C MET A 307 15.02 -0.31 -10.34
N ILE A 308 15.89 0.66 -10.08
CA ILE A 308 15.68 2.08 -10.43
C ILE A 308 15.49 2.23 -11.94
N GLU A 309 16.34 1.59 -12.75
CA GLU A 309 16.27 1.64 -14.22
C GLU A 309 14.94 1.07 -14.73
N ARG A 310 14.52 -0.10 -14.23
CA ARG A 310 13.25 -0.75 -14.62
C ARG A 310 12.04 0.07 -14.20
N PHE A 311 11.96 0.52 -12.97
CA PHE A 311 10.84 1.33 -12.52
C PHE A 311 10.79 2.68 -13.25
N SER A 312 11.93 3.25 -13.59
CA SER A 312 11.99 4.46 -14.43
C SER A 312 11.39 4.25 -15.81
N THR A 313 11.41 3.05 -16.38
CA THR A 313 10.78 2.77 -17.69
C THR A 313 9.25 2.71 -17.62
N ILE A 314 8.70 2.22 -16.50
CA ILE A 314 7.25 1.99 -16.38
C ILE A 314 6.51 3.14 -15.69
N TRP A 315 7.12 3.80 -14.70
CA TRP A 315 6.51 4.87 -13.91
C TRP A 315 7.04 6.27 -14.23
N GLY A 316 8.07 6.37 -15.06
CA GLY A 316 8.80 7.61 -15.33
C GLY A 316 10.07 7.70 -14.50
N LEU A 317 10.98 8.61 -14.90
CA LEU A 317 12.28 8.77 -14.25
C LEU A 317 12.14 8.85 -12.72
N TYR A 318 13.09 8.27 -12.02
CA TYR A 318 13.18 8.32 -10.56
C TYR A 318 12.97 9.78 -10.08
N PRO A 319 11.97 10.04 -9.22
CA PRO A 319 11.50 11.42 -9.01
C PRO A 319 12.51 12.33 -8.31
N PHE A 320 13.42 11.75 -7.55
CA PHE A 320 14.43 12.49 -6.77
C PHE A 320 15.85 12.36 -7.35
N TRP A 321 15.96 12.16 -8.66
CA TRP A 321 17.22 11.90 -9.37
C TRP A 321 18.27 13.02 -9.20
N GLN A 322 17.85 14.27 -8.96
CA GLN A 322 18.74 15.41 -8.72
C GLN A 322 19.50 15.29 -7.38
N GLU A 323 18.99 14.50 -6.46
CA GLU A 323 19.64 14.22 -5.19
C GLU A 323 20.33 12.86 -5.22
N LYS A 324 19.64 11.81 -4.89
CA LYS A 324 20.12 10.42 -4.89
C LYS A 324 18.98 9.46 -4.56
N TYR A 325 19.25 8.15 -4.64
CA TYR A 325 18.59 7.14 -3.82
C TYR A 325 19.60 6.54 -2.83
N GLY A 326 19.16 5.86 -1.81
CA GLY A 326 20.05 5.15 -0.91
C GLY A 326 19.36 4.38 0.18
N HIS A 327 20.18 3.73 0.99
CA HIS A 327 19.75 2.91 2.10
C HIS A 327 20.56 3.25 3.36
N MET A 328 19.90 3.29 4.51
CA MET A 328 20.53 3.28 5.81
C MET A 328 20.07 2.03 6.57
N MET A 329 21.03 1.19 6.98
CA MET A 329 20.74 -0.07 7.64
C MET A 329 20.38 0.15 9.10
N ALA A 330 19.28 -0.42 9.59
CA ALA A 330 18.87 -0.41 11.00
C ALA A 330 18.30 -1.78 11.40
N PRO A 331 18.34 -2.18 12.68
CA PRO A 331 17.87 -3.50 13.11
C PRO A 331 16.35 -3.54 13.29
N LEU A 332 15.60 -3.14 12.25
CA LEU A 332 14.15 -3.28 12.16
C LEU A 332 13.79 -4.53 11.35
N GLY A 333 12.59 -5.04 11.56
CA GLY A 333 12.15 -6.28 10.89
C GLY A 333 11.45 -6.02 9.55
N GLY A 334 12.00 -5.17 8.70
CA GLY A 334 11.41 -4.79 7.42
C GLY A 334 12.15 -3.61 6.83
N GLY A 335 11.43 -2.71 6.18
CA GLY A 335 11.95 -1.45 5.68
C GLY A 335 11.06 -0.27 6.07
N MET A 336 11.51 0.91 5.69
CA MET A 336 10.77 2.16 5.76
C MET A 336 11.20 3.07 4.62
N GLU A 337 10.26 3.58 3.90
CA GLU A 337 10.41 4.30 2.64
C GLU A 337 10.94 5.73 2.77
N HIS A 338 11.69 6.07 3.78
CA HIS A 338 12.17 7.44 3.96
C HIS A 338 12.71 8.03 2.65
N GLN A 339 12.16 9.17 2.24
CA GLN A 339 12.43 9.78 0.94
C GLN A 339 13.93 9.89 0.66
N THR A 340 14.39 9.39 -0.46
CA THR A 340 15.80 9.33 -0.91
C THR A 340 16.76 8.46 -0.09
N MET A 341 16.32 7.90 1.07
CA MET A 341 17.17 7.13 1.98
C MET A 341 16.33 6.10 2.76
N SER A 342 15.92 5.03 2.12
CA SER A 342 15.11 3.99 2.79
C SER A 342 15.87 3.35 3.95
N THR A 343 15.18 3.13 5.08
CA THR A 343 15.75 2.41 6.23
C THR A 343 15.53 0.92 6.06
N MET A 344 16.60 0.12 6.10
CA MET A 344 16.56 -1.28 5.70
C MET A 344 17.02 -2.21 6.83
N GLY A 345 16.18 -3.18 7.19
CA GLY A 345 16.58 -4.28 8.07
C GLY A 345 17.38 -5.35 7.35
N THR A 346 17.02 -5.61 6.09
CA THR A 346 17.67 -6.55 5.17
C THR A 346 17.62 -5.96 3.76
N PHE A 347 18.31 -6.63 2.80
CA PHE A 347 18.29 -6.22 1.39
C PHE A 347 17.73 -7.36 0.50
N SER A 348 16.63 -8.00 0.91
CA SER A 348 15.95 -8.92 0.00
C SER A 348 15.42 -8.16 -1.21
N GLN A 349 15.33 -8.81 -2.36
CA GLN A 349 14.89 -8.16 -3.59
C GLN A 349 13.46 -7.62 -3.48
N ASP A 350 12.56 -8.36 -2.82
CA ASP A 350 11.19 -7.92 -2.62
C ASP A 350 11.14 -6.68 -1.73
N LEU A 351 11.82 -6.71 -0.58
CA LEU A 351 11.86 -5.56 0.32
C LEU A 351 12.49 -4.35 -0.36
N THR A 352 13.62 -4.52 -1.03
CA THR A 352 14.31 -3.40 -1.71
C THR A 352 13.46 -2.81 -2.82
N SER A 353 12.76 -3.63 -3.63
CA SER A 353 11.86 -3.15 -4.67
C SER A 353 10.58 -2.50 -4.10
N HIS A 354 10.10 -2.96 -2.95
CA HIS A 354 8.99 -2.36 -2.22
C HIS A 354 9.35 -0.93 -1.75
N GLU A 355 10.43 -0.81 -0.98
CA GLU A 355 10.87 0.49 -0.44
C GLU A 355 11.29 1.48 -1.54
N LEU A 356 11.82 0.98 -2.64
CA LEU A 356 12.12 1.81 -3.80
C LEU A 356 10.84 2.27 -4.52
N ALA A 357 9.82 1.41 -4.66
CA ALA A 357 8.57 1.76 -5.33
C ALA A 357 7.83 2.88 -4.61
N HIS A 358 7.95 2.95 -3.30
CA HIS A 358 7.41 4.05 -2.51
C HIS A 358 7.92 5.42 -2.93
N GLN A 359 9.11 5.52 -3.52
CA GLN A 359 9.63 6.81 -3.98
C GLN A 359 8.72 7.46 -5.03
N TRP A 360 7.93 6.67 -5.79
CA TRP A 360 6.85 7.16 -6.67
C TRP A 360 5.50 7.21 -5.95
N PHE A 361 5.14 6.14 -5.21
CA PHE A 361 3.83 5.96 -4.55
C PHE A 361 4.00 5.96 -3.03
N GLY A 362 3.92 7.14 -2.43
CA GLY A 362 4.18 7.40 -1.01
C GLY A 362 4.96 8.70 -0.82
N ASP A 363 6.06 8.86 -1.53
CA ASP A 363 6.96 9.99 -1.40
C ASP A 363 6.66 11.09 -2.43
N LEU A 364 6.72 10.79 -3.72
CA LEU A 364 6.33 11.77 -4.75
C LEU A 364 4.84 12.11 -4.63
N VAL A 365 4.00 11.09 -4.62
CA VAL A 365 2.54 11.21 -4.40
C VAL A 365 2.18 10.48 -3.13
N THR A 366 1.80 11.20 -2.09
CA THR A 366 1.46 10.66 -0.77
C THR A 366 -0.07 10.45 -0.68
N CYS A 367 -0.53 9.49 0.08
CA CYS A 367 -1.95 9.35 0.39
C CYS A 367 -2.48 10.60 1.11
N ALA A 368 -3.67 11.09 0.72
CA ALA A 368 -4.26 12.30 1.32
C ALA A 368 -4.69 12.10 2.78
N SER A 369 -4.91 10.86 3.16
CA SER A 369 -5.22 10.44 4.52
C SER A 369 -4.77 8.98 4.72
N TRP A 370 -4.64 8.56 5.98
CA TRP A 370 -4.35 7.16 6.28
C TRP A 370 -5.46 6.19 5.84
N SER A 371 -6.62 6.71 5.45
CA SER A 371 -7.67 5.91 4.81
C SER A 371 -7.31 5.51 3.38
N ASP A 372 -6.51 6.32 2.71
CA ASP A 372 -6.04 6.12 1.34
C ASP A 372 -4.65 5.45 1.25
N ILE A 373 -4.12 4.95 2.37
CA ILE A 373 -2.75 4.37 2.49
C ILE A 373 -2.46 3.24 1.48
N TRP A 374 -3.49 2.62 0.91
CA TRP A 374 -3.34 1.62 -0.13
C TRP A 374 -2.66 2.17 -1.40
N ILE A 375 -2.73 3.50 -1.63
CA ILE A 375 -2.03 4.17 -2.74
C ILE A 375 -0.52 4.08 -2.53
N ASN A 376 -0.05 4.15 -1.28
CA ASN A 376 1.35 3.95 -0.95
C ASN A 376 1.66 2.44 -0.96
N GLU A 377 1.10 1.69 -0.03
CA GLU A 377 1.47 0.31 0.27
C GLU A 377 1.03 -0.72 -0.78
N GLY A 378 -0.12 -0.49 -1.40
CA GLY A 378 -0.61 -1.35 -2.48
C GLY A 378 0.25 -1.27 -3.72
N PHE A 379 0.64 -0.06 -4.14
CA PHE A 379 1.54 0.13 -5.28
C PHE A 379 2.96 -0.31 -4.97
N ALA A 380 3.48 -0.08 -3.75
CA ALA A 380 4.78 -0.58 -3.35
C ALA A 380 4.83 -2.12 -3.37
N SER A 381 3.81 -2.78 -2.81
CA SER A 381 3.66 -4.24 -2.89
C SER A 381 3.52 -4.73 -4.35
N TYR A 382 2.81 -3.99 -5.20
CA TYR A 382 2.73 -4.32 -6.63
C TYR A 382 4.06 -4.09 -7.35
N GLY A 383 4.91 -3.20 -6.85
CA GLY A 383 6.29 -3.01 -7.29
C GLY A 383 7.13 -4.29 -7.15
N GLU A 384 6.95 -5.06 -6.06
CA GLU A 384 7.57 -6.39 -5.91
C GLU A 384 7.20 -7.33 -7.06
N TYR A 385 5.91 -7.40 -7.42
CA TYR A 385 5.43 -8.17 -8.57
C TYR A 385 6.05 -7.70 -9.88
N LEU A 386 6.04 -6.39 -10.12
CA LEU A 386 6.53 -5.81 -11.38
C LEU A 386 8.04 -6.01 -11.53
N TYR A 387 8.82 -5.84 -10.47
CA TYR A 387 10.25 -6.16 -10.53
C TYR A 387 10.49 -7.63 -10.85
N ARG A 388 9.76 -8.54 -10.20
CA ARG A 388 9.83 -9.99 -10.49
C ARG A 388 9.46 -10.30 -11.94
N GLU A 389 8.41 -9.68 -12.47
CA GLU A 389 7.98 -9.84 -13.86
C GLU A 389 9.05 -9.40 -14.85
N MET A 390 9.66 -8.23 -14.62
CA MET A 390 10.67 -7.64 -15.50
C MET A 390 12.06 -8.32 -15.39
N ALA A 391 12.45 -8.75 -14.19
CA ALA A 391 13.77 -9.32 -13.95
C ALA A 391 13.84 -10.83 -14.14
N PHE A 392 12.77 -11.56 -13.75
CA PHE A 392 12.76 -13.03 -13.72
C PHE A 392 11.66 -13.65 -14.57
N GLY A 393 10.83 -12.84 -15.22
CA GLY A 393 9.75 -13.26 -16.12
C GLY A 393 8.45 -13.58 -15.40
N ARG A 394 7.39 -13.65 -16.20
CA ARG A 394 6.00 -13.77 -15.79
C ARG A 394 5.73 -14.93 -14.81
N ALA A 395 6.30 -16.11 -15.08
CA ALA A 395 6.04 -17.29 -14.24
C ALA A 395 6.52 -17.10 -12.79
N ASN A 396 7.64 -16.39 -12.58
CA ASN A 396 8.14 -16.05 -11.24
C ASN A 396 7.17 -15.08 -10.54
N ALA A 397 6.76 -14.04 -11.24
CA ALA A 397 5.81 -13.05 -10.73
C ALA A 397 4.43 -13.66 -10.41
N ASP A 398 3.92 -14.57 -11.25
CA ASP A 398 2.63 -15.25 -11.04
C ASP A 398 2.65 -16.13 -9.77
N GLY A 399 3.80 -16.72 -9.44
CA GLY A 399 4.00 -17.41 -8.16
C GLY A 399 3.84 -16.46 -6.96
N TRP A 400 4.44 -15.29 -7.01
CA TRP A 400 4.30 -14.24 -6.02
C TRP A 400 2.83 -13.76 -5.92
N MET A 401 2.17 -13.50 -7.07
CA MET A 401 0.78 -13.08 -7.10
C MET A 401 -0.18 -14.12 -6.51
N THR A 402 0.09 -15.41 -6.74
CA THR A 402 -0.70 -16.50 -6.15
C THR A 402 -0.67 -16.45 -4.61
N ASN A 403 0.51 -16.26 -4.03
CA ASN A 403 0.67 -16.13 -2.57
C ASN A 403 -0.01 -14.85 -2.05
N THR A 404 0.13 -13.74 -2.77
CA THR A 404 -0.49 -12.47 -2.47
C THR A 404 -2.01 -12.54 -2.48
N GLN A 405 -2.60 -13.16 -3.48
CA GLN A 405 -4.06 -13.38 -3.55
C GLN A 405 -4.55 -14.33 -2.42
N ASN A 406 -3.78 -15.38 -2.09
CA ASN A 406 -4.11 -16.26 -0.97
C ASN A 406 -4.16 -15.50 0.36
N SER A 407 -3.23 -14.60 0.59
CA SER A 407 -3.20 -13.73 1.78
C SER A 407 -4.33 -12.70 1.75
N GLY A 408 -4.59 -12.08 0.60
CA GLY A 408 -5.66 -11.09 0.41
C GLY A 408 -7.08 -11.64 0.60
N ARG A 409 -7.28 -12.97 0.50
CA ARG A 409 -8.55 -13.65 0.74
C ARG A 409 -8.84 -13.95 2.22
N GLN A 410 -7.86 -13.86 3.11
CA GLN A 410 -8.01 -14.32 4.50
C GLN A 410 -8.92 -13.44 5.36
N PRO A 411 -8.82 -12.11 5.37
CA PRO A 411 -9.63 -11.28 6.25
C PRO A 411 -10.89 -10.76 5.56
N THR A 412 -11.89 -10.44 6.37
CA THR A 412 -12.99 -9.54 5.98
C THR A 412 -12.52 -8.08 6.07
N GLY A 413 -13.05 -7.22 5.22
CA GLY A 413 -12.78 -5.79 5.21
C GLY A 413 -12.37 -5.25 3.86
N SER A 414 -12.43 -3.93 3.74
CA SER A 414 -12.10 -3.16 2.53
C SER A 414 -10.59 -2.93 2.40
N VAL A 415 -10.14 -2.58 1.21
CA VAL A 415 -8.79 -2.03 1.00
C VAL A 415 -8.70 -0.63 1.62
N TYR A 416 -9.71 0.21 1.37
CA TYR A 416 -9.86 1.51 2.01
C TYR A 416 -9.95 1.37 3.54
N VAL A 417 -9.16 2.14 4.26
CA VAL A 417 -9.12 2.08 5.73
C VAL A 417 -10.23 2.96 6.30
N PRO A 418 -11.18 2.43 7.08
CA PRO A 418 -12.22 3.24 7.72
C PRO A 418 -11.61 4.34 8.59
N ALA A 419 -12.19 5.54 8.54
CA ALA A 419 -11.75 6.66 9.35
C ALA A 419 -11.76 6.31 10.85
N GLY A 420 -10.76 6.77 11.60
CA GLY A 420 -10.61 6.46 13.02
C GLY A 420 -10.05 5.07 13.33
N SER A 421 -9.62 4.32 12.33
CA SER A 421 -8.96 3.02 12.52
C SER A 421 -7.63 3.14 13.26
N GLY A 422 -7.29 2.13 14.04
CA GLY A 422 -5.97 2.02 14.68
C GLY A 422 -4.86 1.59 13.71
N VAL A 423 -3.62 1.74 14.16
CA VAL A 423 -2.40 1.45 13.37
C VAL A 423 -2.41 0.04 12.79
N ASN A 424 -2.87 -0.97 13.53
CA ASN A 424 -2.99 -2.35 13.01
C ASN A 424 -3.92 -2.47 11.80
N ARG A 425 -4.95 -1.62 11.69
CA ARG A 425 -5.83 -1.61 10.53
C ARG A 425 -5.23 -0.81 9.39
N ILE A 426 -4.57 0.31 9.68
CA ILE A 426 -3.87 1.11 8.67
C ILE A 426 -2.85 0.21 7.95
N PHE A 427 -2.03 -0.53 8.69
CA PHE A 427 -1.00 -1.43 8.15
C PHE A 427 -1.42 -2.91 8.17
N SER A 428 -2.67 -3.18 7.82
CA SER A 428 -3.13 -4.56 7.66
C SER A 428 -2.43 -5.23 6.50
N SER A 429 -1.50 -6.16 6.79
CA SER A 429 -0.74 -6.89 5.77
C SER A 429 -1.64 -7.47 4.67
N ASN A 430 -2.75 -8.08 5.06
CA ASN A 430 -3.63 -8.76 4.12
C ASN A 430 -4.53 -7.82 3.32
N LEU A 431 -4.93 -6.66 3.87
CA LEU A 431 -5.85 -5.74 3.21
C LEU A 431 -5.12 -4.60 2.51
N THR A 432 -4.29 -3.87 3.25
CA THR A 432 -3.63 -2.65 2.78
C THR A 432 -2.49 -2.95 1.80
N TYR A 433 -1.81 -4.10 1.97
CA TYR A 433 -0.71 -4.55 1.10
C TYR A 433 -1.18 -5.59 0.09
N LYS A 434 -1.53 -6.79 0.53
CA LYS A 434 -1.72 -7.95 -0.36
C LYS A 434 -3.01 -7.87 -1.18
N LYS A 435 -4.14 -7.55 -0.57
CA LYS A 435 -5.39 -7.34 -1.32
C LYS A 435 -5.26 -6.14 -2.25
N ALA A 436 -4.66 -5.05 -1.79
CA ALA A 436 -4.44 -3.86 -2.61
C ALA A 436 -3.57 -4.17 -3.85
N ALA A 437 -2.43 -4.86 -3.69
CA ALA A 437 -1.60 -5.28 -4.82
C ALA A 437 -2.34 -6.18 -5.81
N ALA A 438 -3.15 -7.13 -5.32
CA ALA A 438 -3.99 -7.97 -6.17
C ALA A 438 -5.07 -7.15 -6.91
N VAL A 439 -5.64 -6.14 -6.27
CA VAL A 439 -6.61 -5.22 -6.89
C VAL A 439 -5.94 -4.38 -7.98
N ILE A 440 -4.73 -3.87 -7.75
CA ILE A 440 -3.96 -3.14 -8.77
C ILE A 440 -3.64 -4.06 -9.96
N HIS A 441 -3.31 -5.33 -9.71
CA HIS A 441 -3.13 -6.32 -10.78
C HIS A 441 -4.40 -6.55 -11.61
N MET A 442 -5.57 -6.59 -10.95
CA MET A 442 -6.86 -6.64 -11.64
C MET A 442 -7.17 -5.35 -12.41
N LEU A 443 -6.79 -4.18 -11.89
CA LEU A 443 -6.94 -2.91 -12.60
C LEU A 443 -6.16 -2.90 -13.92
N ARG A 444 -4.93 -3.46 -13.93
CA ARG A 444 -4.13 -3.65 -15.16
C ARG A 444 -4.89 -4.52 -16.18
N TRP A 445 -5.55 -5.58 -15.72
CA TRP A 445 -6.42 -6.40 -16.56
C TRP A 445 -7.66 -5.65 -17.04
N GLU A 446 -8.31 -4.89 -16.17
CA GLU A 446 -9.52 -4.14 -16.51
C GLU A 446 -9.25 -3.10 -17.60
N ILE A 447 -8.15 -2.37 -17.52
CA ILE A 447 -7.68 -1.45 -18.56
C ILE A 447 -7.34 -2.19 -19.86
N GLY A 448 -6.87 -3.43 -19.77
CA GLY A 448 -6.73 -4.36 -20.91
C GLY A 448 -5.57 -4.10 -21.85
N ASN A 449 -4.70 -3.15 -21.56
CA ASN A 449 -3.50 -2.81 -22.32
C ASN A 449 -2.40 -2.30 -21.39
N ASP A 450 -1.27 -3.00 -21.34
CA ASP A 450 -0.14 -2.66 -20.46
C ASP A 450 0.44 -1.27 -20.75
N SER A 451 0.59 -0.91 -22.02
CA SER A 451 1.11 0.41 -22.40
C SER A 451 0.20 1.53 -21.93
N LEU A 452 -1.12 1.33 -22.02
CA LEU A 452 -2.13 2.27 -21.54
C LEU A 452 -2.14 2.34 -20.01
N PHE A 453 -2.04 1.19 -19.32
CA PHE A 453 -1.95 1.12 -17.87
C PHE A 453 -0.77 1.91 -17.33
N TYR A 454 0.45 1.65 -17.84
CA TYR A 454 1.64 2.37 -17.38
C TYR A 454 1.61 3.85 -17.80
N ALA A 455 1.05 4.19 -18.95
CA ALA A 455 0.86 5.59 -19.36
C ALA A 455 -0.09 6.33 -18.41
N ALA A 456 -1.17 5.69 -17.97
CA ALA A 456 -2.12 6.25 -17.01
C ALA A 456 -1.46 6.47 -15.64
N LEU A 457 -0.63 5.54 -15.18
CA LEU A 457 0.12 5.72 -13.92
C LEU A 457 1.14 6.86 -14.02
N ARG A 458 1.89 6.97 -15.13
CA ARG A 458 2.79 8.12 -15.34
C ARG A 458 2.03 9.45 -15.37
N HIS A 459 0.85 9.47 -15.99
CA HIS A 459 0.01 10.65 -16.03
C HIS A 459 -0.48 11.04 -14.63
N PHE A 460 -0.95 10.06 -13.84
CA PHE A 460 -1.33 10.27 -12.45
C PHE A 460 -0.17 10.83 -11.62
N LEU A 461 1.00 10.20 -11.67
CA LEU A 461 2.20 10.65 -10.95
C LEU A 461 2.63 12.05 -11.36
N SER A 462 2.51 12.40 -12.65
CA SER A 462 2.84 13.74 -13.15
C SER A 462 1.88 14.81 -12.66
N LEU A 463 0.58 14.52 -12.62
CA LEU A 463 -0.44 15.48 -12.17
C LEU A 463 -0.40 15.73 -10.67
N LYS A 464 0.00 14.71 -9.91
CA LYS A 464 0.02 14.74 -8.44
C LYS A 464 1.44 14.82 -7.86
N ALA A 465 2.44 15.09 -8.70
CA ALA A 465 3.83 15.20 -8.26
C ALA A 465 3.99 16.19 -7.11
N HIS A 466 4.61 15.74 -6.02
CA HIS A 466 4.83 16.50 -4.79
C HIS A 466 3.56 16.90 -4.03
N ASP A 467 2.44 16.27 -4.33
CA ASP A 467 1.12 16.51 -3.73
C ASP A 467 0.60 15.23 -3.06
N VAL A 468 -0.61 15.29 -2.55
CA VAL A 468 -1.34 14.15 -1.99
C VAL A 468 -2.45 13.69 -2.93
N SER A 469 -2.90 12.44 -2.76
CA SER A 469 -3.98 11.87 -3.56
C SER A 469 -4.98 11.11 -2.71
N THR A 470 -6.27 11.35 -2.95
CA THR A 470 -7.35 10.50 -2.49
C THR A 470 -7.59 9.34 -3.45
N THR A 471 -8.28 8.30 -2.99
CA THR A 471 -8.79 7.22 -3.84
C THR A 471 -9.62 7.76 -5.01
N ASN A 472 -10.41 8.81 -4.78
CA ASN A 472 -11.24 9.41 -5.83
C ASN A 472 -10.43 10.21 -6.86
N ASP A 473 -9.36 10.90 -6.44
CA ASP A 473 -8.43 11.57 -7.36
C ASP A 473 -7.79 10.53 -8.29
N PHE A 474 -7.23 9.46 -7.71
CA PHE A 474 -6.64 8.37 -8.47
C PHE A 474 -7.62 7.80 -9.50
N ARG A 475 -8.83 7.42 -9.05
CA ARG A 475 -9.89 6.90 -9.92
C ARG A 475 -10.18 7.87 -11.07
N SER A 476 -10.45 9.13 -10.75
CA SER A 476 -10.90 10.12 -11.74
C SER A 476 -9.83 10.41 -12.79
N ILE A 477 -8.56 10.50 -12.38
CA ILE A 477 -7.43 10.74 -13.29
C ILE A 477 -7.23 9.53 -14.22
N VAL A 478 -7.20 8.30 -13.66
CA VAL A 478 -6.99 7.08 -14.46
C VAL A 478 -8.18 6.85 -15.42
N GLU A 479 -9.41 7.01 -14.93
CA GLU A 479 -10.64 6.87 -15.72
C GLU A 479 -10.68 7.88 -16.88
N SER A 480 -10.37 9.15 -16.60
CA SER A 480 -10.30 10.20 -17.61
C SER A 480 -9.23 9.94 -18.68
N PHE A 481 -8.08 9.42 -18.29
CA PHE A 481 -6.98 9.13 -19.22
C PHE A 481 -7.23 7.89 -20.06
N THR A 482 -7.72 6.80 -19.44
CA THR A 482 -7.91 5.51 -20.12
C THR A 482 -9.23 5.39 -20.86
N GLN A 483 -10.22 6.21 -20.53
CA GLN A 483 -11.60 6.11 -20.96
C GLN A 483 -12.29 4.79 -20.53
N VAL A 484 -11.71 4.08 -19.56
CA VAL A 484 -12.29 2.87 -18.97
C VAL A 484 -13.08 3.28 -17.70
N PRO A 485 -14.38 2.97 -17.62
CA PRO A 485 -15.17 3.31 -16.43
C PRO A 485 -14.72 2.49 -15.22
N LEU A 486 -14.27 3.16 -14.16
CA LEU A 486 -13.67 2.54 -12.97
C LEU A 486 -14.52 2.73 -11.71
N SER A 487 -15.63 3.44 -11.78
CA SER A 487 -16.47 3.74 -10.61
C SER A 487 -16.93 2.47 -9.88
N ASN A 488 -17.47 1.49 -10.60
CA ASN A 488 -17.88 0.22 -10.01
C ASN A 488 -16.67 -0.57 -9.49
N PHE A 489 -15.59 -0.62 -10.25
CA PHE A 489 -14.38 -1.32 -9.84
C PHE A 489 -13.85 -0.79 -8.50
N VAL A 490 -13.75 0.53 -8.33
CA VAL A 490 -13.30 1.16 -7.09
C VAL A 490 -14.29 0.93 -5.96
N GLN A 491 -15.60 1.03 -6.25
CA GLN A 491 -16.63 0.79 -5.25
C GLN A 491 -16.59 -0.65 -4.72
N GLU A 492 -16.40 -1.63 -5.59
CA GLU A 492 -16.43 -3.05 -5.27
C GLU A 492 -15.13 -3.53 -4.60
N TRP A 493 -13.96 -3.07 -5.09
CA TRP A 493 -12.67 -3.62 -4.70
C TRP A 493 -11.90 -2.78 -3.69
N ILE A 494 -12.07 -1.45 -3.70
CA ILE A 494 -11.38 -0.55 -2.76
C ILE A 494 -12.26 -0.27 -1.55
N TYR A 495 -13.49 0.18 -1.76
CA TYR A 495 -14.43 0.46 -0.66
C TYR A 495 -15.21 -0.79 -0.21
N GLY A 496 -15.46 -1.71 -1.12
CA GLY A 496 -16.11 -2.98 -0.85
C GLY A 496 -15.20 -3.99 -0.16
N GLU A 497 -15.79 -5.10 0.30
CA GLU A 497 -15.10 -6.16 1.02
C GLU A 497 -15.42 -7.54 0.45
N GLY A 498 -14.59 -8.52 0.82
CA GLY A 498 -14.75 -9.87 0.32
C GLY A 498 -14.20 -10.07 -1.09
N PHE A 499 -14.66 -11.13 -1.75
CA PHE A 499 -14.28 -11.55 -3.11
C PHE A 499 -15.32 -12.52 -3.68
N PRO A 500 -15.40 -12.66 -5.03
CA PRO A 500 -16.34 -13.57 -5.68
C PRO A 500 -15.79 -14.99 -5.86
N SER A 501 -16.69 -15.95 -5.99
CA SER A 501 -16.48 -17.27 -6.57
C SER A 501 -17.39 -17.43 -7.77
N TYR A 502 -16.91 -18.04 -8.85
CA TYR A 502 -17.63 -18.10 -10.10
C TYR A 502 -18.02 -19.52 -10.51
N THR A 503 -19.22 -19.66 -11.10
CA THR A 503 -19.63 -20.81 -11.89
C THR A 503 -19.82 -20.39 -13.33
N ILE A 504 -18.91 -20.79 -14.21
CA ILE A 504 -18.99 -20.48 -15.63
C ILE A 504 -19.72 -21.61 -16.35
N ARG A 505 -20.92 -21.33 -16.89
CA ARG A 505 -21.65 -22.25 -17.77
C ARG A 505 -21.42 -21.83 -19.20
N TRP A 506 -21.17 -22.79 -20.08
CA TRP A 506 -20.94 -22.49 -21.48
C TRP A 506 -21.51 -23.55 -22.41
N ASN A 507 -21.78 -23.19 -23.65
CA ASN A 507 -22.09 -24.10 -24.74
C ASN A 507 -21.70 -23.47 -26.06
N GLN A 508 -21.47 -24.29 -27.06
CA GLN A 508 -21.32 -23.84 -28.44
C GLN A 508 -22.49 -24.36 -29.27
N VAL A 509 -23.15 -23.44 -29.99
CA VAL A 509 -24.15 -23.74 -31.00
C VAL A 509 -23.65 -23.13 -32.28
N ASP A 510 -23.47 -23.95 -33.31
CA ASP A 510 -22.88 -23.59 -34.61
C ASP A 510 -21.52 -22.87 -34.43
N SER A 511 -21.42 -21.64 -34.88
CA SER A 511 -20.21 -20.82 -34.81
C SER A 511 -20.14 -19.93 -33.56
N THR A 512 -21.15 -20.02 -32.67
CA THR A 512 -21.27 -19.12 -31.50
C THR A 512 -21.07 -19.88 -30.19
N ILE A 513 -20.15 -19.38 -29.34
CA ILE A 513 -20.08 -19.81 -27.95
C ILE A 513 -20.93 -18.88 -27.08
N TYR A 514 -21.72 -19.48 -26.22
CA TYR A 514 -22.53 -18.84 -25.19
C TYR A 514 -21.81 -19.05 -23.88
N VAL A 515 -21.62 -17.98 -23.10
CA VAL A 515 -20.96 -18.01 -21.80
C VAL A 515 -21.83 -17.30 -20.78
N TRP A 516 -22.20 -18.01 -19.72
CA TRP A 516 -23.01 -17.49 -18.62
C TRP A 516 -22.21 -17.58 -17.32
N PRO A 517 -21.64 -16.49 -16.84
CA PRO A 517 -21.04 -16.40 -15.52
C PRO A 517 -22.14 -16.21 -14.48
N ASP A 518 -22.04 -16.99 -13.39
CA ASP A 518 -22.81 -16.84 -12.17
C ASP A 518 -21.82 -16.67 -11.03
N GLN A 519 -22.13 -15.84 -10.03
CA GLN A 519 -21.21 -15.60 -8.91
C GLN A 519 -21.90 -15.63 -7.56
N THR A 520 -21.13 -16.06 -6.56
CA THR A 520 -21.42 -15.87 -5.15
C THR A 520 -20.32 -15.06 -4.52
N THR A 521 -20.60 -14.27 -3.50
CA THR A 521 -19.62 -13.43 -2.83
C THR A 521 -19.46 -13.81 -1.36
N THR A 522 -18.30 -13.48 -0.79
CA THR A 522 -17.99 -13.76 0.62
C THR A 522 -18.50 -12.67 1.56
N SER A 523 -18.98 -11.54 1.06
CA SER A 523 -19.54 -10.46 1.86
C SER A 523 -20.91 -10.02 1.33
N ILE A 524 -21.85 -9.84 2.23
CA ILE A 524 -23.18 -9.29 1.91
C ILE A 524 -23.11 -7.80 1.55
N ASN A 525 -22.06 -7.08 2.04
CA ASN A 525 -21.87 -5.67 1.77
C ASN A 525 -21.34 -5.40 0.35
N THR A 526 -20.80 -6.44 -0.31
CA THR A 526 -20.41 -6.40 -1.72
C THR A 526 -21.06 -7.61 -2.43
N PRO A 527 -22.33 -7.49 -2.78
CA PRO A 527 -23.10 -8.65 -3.28
C PRO A 527 -22.75 -9.05 -4.71
N PHE A 528 -22.02 -8.21 -5.44
CA PHE A 528 -21.64 -8.43 -6.82
C PHE A 528 -20.30 -7.77 -7.14
N PHE A 529 -19.51 -8.39 -8.03
CA PHE A 529 -18.28 -7.85 -8.59
C PHE A 529 -18.38 -7.82 -10.12
N SER A 530 -18.27 -6.63 -10.70
CA SER A 530 -18.48 -6.40 -12.14
C SER A 530 -17.19 -6.55 -12.98
N THR A 531 -16.07 -6.89 -12.35
CA THR A 531 -14.78 -7.04 -13.03
C THR A 531 -14.86 -8.02 -14.20
N THR A 532 -14.35 -7.61 -15.35
CA THR A 532 -14.30 -8.42 -16.57
C THR A 532 -13.57 -9.74 -16.38
N LEU A 533 -14.19 -10.85 -16.73
CA LEU A 533 -13.63 -12.19 -16.56
C LEU A 533 -12.73 -12.60 -17.71
N PRO A 534 -11.48 -13.03 -17.47
CA PRO A 534 -10.61 -13.62 -18.49
C PRO A 534 -10.98 -15.09 -18.71
N ILE A 535 -11.66 -15.35 -19.81
CA ILE A 535 -12.06 -16.72 -20.20
C ILE A 535 -11.28 -17.13 -21.42
N GLN A 536 -10.42 -18.14 -21.28
CA GLN A 536 -9.69 -18.73 -22.37
C GLN A 536 -10.50 -19.87 -22.99
N ILE A 537 -10.60 -19.87 -24.29
CA ILE A 537 -11.19 -20.95 -25.07
C ILE A 537 -10.15 -21.57 -25.99
N THR A 538 -10.29 -22.89 -26.25
CA THR A 538 -9.50 -23.61 -27.27
C THR A 538 -10.47 -24.13 -28.34
N SER A 539 -10.26 -23.75 -29.60
CA SER A 539 -11.05 -24.17 -30.74
C SER A 539 -10.15 -24.36 -31.97
N GLY A 540 -10.29 -25.47 -32.71
CA GLY A 540 -9.47 -25.74 -33.87
C GLY A 540 -7.95 -25.75 -33.61
N GLY A 541 -7.51 -26.12 -32.39
CA GLY A 541 -6.10 -26.15 -31.97
C GLY A 541 -5.52 -24.79 -31.63
N THR A 542 -6.29 -23.69 -31.69
CA THR A 542 -5.87 -22.35 -31.28
C THR A 542 -6.53 -21.92 -29.96
N THR A 543 -5.84 -21.15 -29.18
CA THR A 543 -6.37 -20.55 -27.94
C THR A 543 -6.66 -19.07 -28.12
N ARG A 544 -7.78 -18.59 -27.55
CA ARG A 544 -8.19 -17.19 -27.59
C ARG A 544 -8.71 -16.77 -26.22
N MET A 545 -8.35 -15.57 -25.77
CA MET A 545 -8.90 -14.95 -24.56
C MET A 545 -10.17 -14.17 -24.89
N LEU A 546 -11.23 -14.43 -24.15
CA LEU A 546 -12.47 -13.66 -24.17
C LEU A 546 -12.51 -12.77 -22.94
N ARG A 547 -13.03 -11.57 -23.10
CA ARG A 547 -13.35 -10.66 -21.99
C ARG A 547 -14.86 -10.71 -21.78
N VAL A 548 -15.28 -11.34 -20.67
CA VAL A 548 -16.70 -11.59 -20.39
C VAL A 548 -17.14 -10.67 -19.26
N ASP A 549 -18.13 -9.83 -19.53
CA ASP A 549 -18.78 -9.01 -18.51
C ASP A 549 -19.75 -9.89 -17.69
N PRO A 550 -19.50 -10.07 -16.39
CA PRO A 550 -20.37 -10.90 -15.55
C PRO A 550 -21.77 -10.28 -15.32
N SER A 551 -21.93 -8.97 -15.56
CA SER A 551 -23.21 -8.28 -15.41
C SER A 551 -24.14 -8.44 -16.62
N ALA A 552 -23.58 -8.81 -17.77
CA ALA A 552 -24.32 -8.92 -19.03
C ALA A 552 -25.21 -10.18 -19.15
N GLY A 553 -25.19 -11.05 -18.13
CA GLY A 553 -25.88 -12.34 -18.19
C GLY A 553 -25.20 -13.28 -19.17
N ILE A 554 -25.88 -13.69 -20.24
CA ILE A 554 -25.30 -14.60 -21.26
C ILE A 554 -24.54 -13.77 -22.30
N SER A 555 -23.21 -13.93 -22.34
CA SER A 555 -22.35 -13.36 -23.36
C SER A 555 -22.24 -14.29 -24.57
N ARG A 556 -22.16 -13.72 -25.79
CA ARG A 556 -22.10 -14.43 -27.05
C ARG A 556 -20.87 -14.02 -27.85
N PHE A 557 -20.08 -14.99 -28.32
CA PHE A 557 -18.89 -14.73 -29.16
C PHE A 557 -18.85 -15.63 -30.37
N ASN A 558 -18.53 -15.08 -31.53
CA ASN A 558 -18.28 -15.89 -32.71
C ASN A 558 -16.90 -16.55 -32.58
N VAL A 559 -16.86 -17.87 -32.64
CA VAL A 559 -15.64 -18.69 -32.50
C VAL A 559 -15.36 -19.56 -33.74
N GLY A 560 -16.16 -19.39 -34.80
CA GLY A 560 -16.10 -20.21 -35.99
C GLY A 560 -16.75 -21.59 -35.80
N SER A 561 -16.76 -22.39 -36.86
CA SER A 561 -17.42 -23.70 -36.87
C SER A 561 -16.64 -24.83 -36.20
N SER A 562 -15.35 -24.61 -35.88
CA SER A 562 -14.55 -25.61 -35.18
C SER A 562 -15.05 -25.81 -33.72
N PRO A 563 -15.16 -27.06 -33.24
CA PRO A 563 -15.60 -27.31 -31.88
C PRO A 563 -14.69 -26.65 -30.84
N VAL A 564 -15.30 -26.01 -29.81
CA VAL A 564 -14.61 -25.59 -28.61
C VAL A 564 -14.34 -26.82 -27.77
N THR A 565 -13.06 -27.11 -27.53
CA THR A 565 -12.58 -28.31 -26.82
C THR A 565 -12.24 -28.05 -25.36
N ALA A 566 -11.92 -26.78 -25.02
CA ALA A 566 -11.63 -26.39 -23.64
C ALA A 566 -12.08 -24.94 -23.38
N VAL A 567 -12.57 -24.71 -22.14
CA VAL A 567 -12.87 -23.38 -21.60
C VAL A 567 -12.25 -23.31 -20.21
N THR A 568 -11.46 -22.27 -19.97
CA THR A 568 -10.76 -22.08 -18.70
C THR A 568 -10.99 -20.66 -18.19
N LEU A 569 -11.43 -20.52 -16.95
CA LEU A 569 -11.52 -19.23 -16.29
C LEU A 569 -10.13 -18.84 -15.74
N ASP A 570 -9.69 -17.65 -16.06
CA ASP A 570 -8.52 -16.99 -15.48
C ASP A 570 -7.24 -17.86 -15.50
N PRO A 571 -6.77 -18.28 -16.67
CA PRO A 571 -5.55 -19.09 -16.77
C PRO A 571 -4.29 -18.35 -16.37
N GLY A 572 -4.33 -17.01 -16.36
CA GLY A 572 -3.22 -16.12 -16.01
C GLY A 572 -3.21 -15.68 -14.54
N ASN A 573 -4.10 -16.22 -13.71
CA ASN A 573 -4.24 -15.83 -12.29
C ASN A 573 -4.36 -14.30 -12.09
N LEU A 574 -5.18 -13.67 -12.93
CA LEU A 574 -5.36 -12.21 -12.94
C LEU A 574 -6.34 -11.72 -11.87
N LEU A 575 -7.24 -12.61 -11.39
CA LEU A 575 -8.36 -12.24 -10.53
C LEU A 575 -8.18 -12.69 -9.09
N LEU A 576 -8.45 -11.80 -8.16
CA LEU A 576 -8.69 -12.17 -6.76
C LEU A 576 -10.07 -12.85 -6.65
N LYS A 577 -10.09 -14.15 -6.59
CA LYS A 577 -11.32 -14.95 -6.56
C LYS A 577 -11.22 -16.16 -5.63
N GLY A 578 -12.37 -16.67 -5.20
CA GLY A 578 -12.50 -17.94 -4.51
C GLY A 578 -12.45 -19.14 -5.47
N SER A 579 -12.85 -20.30 -4.97
CA SER A 579 -13.02 -21.51 -5.79
C SER A 579 -14.04 -21.24 -6.90
N SER A 580 -13.72 -21.69 -8.11
CA SER A 580 -14.56 -21.47 -9.27
C SER A 580 -14.67 -22.75 -10.10
N SER A 581 -15.76 -22.90 -10.84
CA SER A 581 -16.01 -24.06 -11.70
C SER A 581 -16.35 -23.62 -13.12
N VAL A 582 -16.00 -24.46 -14.10
CA VAL A 582 -16.36 -24.29 -15.51
C VAL A 582 -17.06 -25.56 -15.99
N GLN A 583 -18.26 -25.44 -16.51
CA GLN A 583 -19.06 -26.59 -16.93
C GLN A 583 -19.79 -26.32 -18.26
N ARG A 584 -19.87 -27.34 -19.10
CA ARG A 584 -20.68 -27.27 -20.32
C ARG A 584 -22.15 -27.51 -19.98
N LEU A 585 -23.02 -26.62 -20.44
CA LEU A 585 -24.47 -26.71 -20.33
C LEU A 585 -25.10 -26.84 -21.72
N ASN A 586 -25.37 -28.05 -22.19
CA ASN A 586 -25.78 -28.31 -23.54
C ASN A 586 -27.10 -27.63 -23.96
N THR A 587 -27.92 -27.21 -23.00
CA THR A 587 -29.17 -26.46 -23.26
C THR A 587 -28.96 -24.96 -23.42
N LEU A 588 -27.79 -24.43 -23.10
CA LEU A 588 -27.50 -23.01 -23.21
C LEU A 588 -27.41 -22.65 -24.73
N GLY A 589 -28.17 -21.67 -25.17
CA GLY A 589 -28.22 -21.23 -26.54
C GLY A 589 -28.95 -22.17 -27.53
N THR A 590 -29.51 -23.32 -27.06
CA THR A 590 -30.22 -24.27 -27.93
C THR A 590 -31.73 -24.10 -27.92
N SER A 591 -32.28 -23.30 -27.01
CA SER A 591 -33.70 -22.94 -27.07
C SER A 591 -33.93 -22.19 -28.36
N ILE A 592 -34.87 -22.66 -29.19
CA ILE A 592 -35.39 -21.86 -30.27
C ILE A 592 -35.77 -20.53 -29.66
N GLU A 593 -35.18 -19.46 -30.16
CA GLU A 593 -35.62 -18.12 -29.83
C GLU A 593 -37.07 -18.00 -30.31
N SER A 594 -38.00 -18.37 -29.45
CA SER A 594 -39.34 -17.80 -29.55
C SER A 594 -39.13 -16.32 -29.32
N SER A 595 -39.17 -15.56 -30.40
CA SER A 595 -39.24 -14.09 -30.45
C SER A 595 -38.82 -13.43 -29.15
N GLU A 596 -37.68 -12.74 -29.12
CA GLU A 596 -37.18 -11.89 -28.04
C GLU A 596 -38.20 -11.69 -26.93
N GLU A 597 -38.34 -12.67 -25.98
CA GLU A 597 -38.88 -12.34 -24.69
C GLU A 597 -37.87 -11.38 -24.07
N GLU A 598 -38.19 -10.11 -24.15
CA GLU A 598 -37.38 -9.05 -23.51
C GLU A 598 -37.20 -9.47 -22.06
N LEU A 599 -36.00 -9.95 -21.70
CA LEU A 599 -35.64 -10.26 -20.32
C LEU A 599 -35.98 -9.06 -19.45
N LEU A 600 -36.66 -9.30 -18.34
CA LEU A 600 -36.99 -8.26 -17.35
C LEU A 600 -35.78 -7.39 -17.06
N ARG A 601 -35.81 -6.15 -17.48
CA ARG A 601 -34.77 -5.13 -17.21
C ARG A 601 -35.30 -4.16 -16.19
N ILE A 602 -34.57 -4.02 -15.09
CA ILE A 602 -34.84 -3.08 -14.01
C ILE A 602 -33.81 -1.98 -14.09
N TYR A 603 -34.23 -0.73 -14.30
CA TYR A 603 -33.32 0.40 -14.40
C TYR A 603 -33.93 1.71 -13.86
N PRO A 604 -33.09 2.62 -13.30
CA PRO A 604 -31.66 2.41 -12.98
C PRO A 604 -31.49 1.31 -11.94
N ASN A 605 -30.36 0.61 -11.99
CA ASN A 605 -29.98 -0.37 -10.99
C ASN A 605 -28.44 -0.35 -10.86
N PRO A 606 -27.89 0.24 -9.79
CA PRO A 606 -28.56 0.70 -8.56
C PRO A 606 -29.59 1.84 -8.75
N ALA A 607 -30.61 1.84 -7.91
CA ALA A 607 -31.67 2.85 -7.87
C ALA A 607 -31.54 3.75 -6.65
N HIS A 608 -31.95 5.01 -6.79
CA HIS A 608 -32.07 5.95 -5.67
C HIS A 608 -33.54 6.15 -5.26
N ASP A 609 -34.32 6.75 -6.15
CA ASP A 609 -35.70 7.16 -5.83
C ASP A 609 -36.75 6.33 -6.54
N PHE A 610 -36.42 5.80 -7.72
CA PHE A 610 -37.36 5.04 -8.54
C PHE A 610 -36.66 4.00 -9.39
N VAL A 611 -37.45 3.02 -9.86
CA VAL A 611 -37.06 2.07 -10.91
C VAL A 611 -38.13 1.98 -11.98
N ARG A 612 -37.71 1.58 -13.17
CA ARG A 612 -38.57 1.20 -14.28
C ARG A 612 -38.28 -0.23 -14.65
N VAL A 613 -39.31 -0.88 -15.13
CA VAL A 613 -39.23 -2.26 -15.63
C VAL A 613 -39.48 -2.25 -17.13
N LYS A 614 -38.61 -2.93 -17.88
CA LYS A 614 -38.75 -3.16 -19.31
C LYS A 614 -38.70 -4.68 -19.60
N GLY A 615 -39.35 -5.10 -20.68
CA GLY A 615 -39.44 -6.52 -21.03
C GLY A 615 -40.68 -7.21 -20.47
N LEU A 616 -41.69 -6.42 -20.07
CA LEU A 616 -43.04 -6.88 -19.75
C LEU A 616 -44.05 -6.07 -20.55
N GLU A 617 -44.82 -6.72 -21.38
CA GLU A 617 -45.89 -6.06 -22.14
C GLU A 617 -47.17 -5.89 -21.25
N GLY A 618 -47.74 -4.68 -21.27
CA GLY A 618 -48.96 -4.38 -20.56
C GLY A 618 -48.84 -4.20 -19.05
N ALA A 619 -49.99 -4.22 -18.37
CA ALA A 619 -50.04 -4.06 -16.91
C ALA A 619 -49.53 -5.28 -16.16
N PHE A 620 -48.82 -5.04 -15.07
CA PHE A 620 -48.33 -6.12 -14.20
C PHE A 620 -48.40 -5.72 -12.71
N ASN A 621 -48.59 -6.71 -11.86
CA ASN A 621 -48.42 -6.55 -10.43
C ASN A 621 -46.93 -6.74 -10.08
N TRP A 622 -46.43 -5.94 -9.14
CA TRP A 622 -45.08 -6.11 -8.64
C TRP A 622 -45.06 -6.27 -7.12
N SER A 623 -44.06 -6.98 -6.64
CA SER A 623 -43.74 -7.07 -5.23
C SER A 623 -42.23 -6.96 -5.02
N LEU A 624 -41.85 -6.12 -4.07
CA LEU A 624 -40.48 -5.95 -3.64
C LEU A 624 -40.25 -6.82 -2.41
N CYS A 625 -39.32 -7.75 -2.49
CA CYS A 625 -39.04 -8.72 -1.44
C CYS A 625 -37.63 -8.52 -0.88
N SER A 626 -37.44 -8.86 0.40
CA SER A 626 -36.10 -9.03 0.96
C SER A 626 -35.35 -10.17 0.24
N PRO A 627 -34.03 -10.27 0.36
CA PRO A 627 -33.26 -11.40 -0.18
C PRO A 627 -33.71 -12.77 0.31
N HIS A 628 -34.41 -12.80 1.46
CA HIS A 628 -34.98 -14.02 2.05
C HIS A 628 -36.42 -14.30 1.57
N GLY A 629 -36.91 -13.54 0.58
CA GLY A 629 -38.25 -13.73 0.00
C GLY A 629 -39.42 -13.12 0.79
N GLN A 630 -39.15 -12.37 1.86
CA GLN A 630 -40.22 -11.68 2.61
C GLN A 630 -40.72 -10.47 1.82
N ASN A 631 -42.00 -10.42 1.55
CA ASN A 631 -42.62 -9.31 0.82
C ASN A 631 -42.62 -8.03 1.68
N ILE A 632 -42.03 -6.95 1.15
CA ILE A 632 -41.86 -5.67 1.85
C ILE A 632 -42.82 -4.63 1.31
N ARG A 633 -42.98 -4.54 0.00
CA ARG A 633 -43.85 -3.59 -0.67
C ARG A 633 -44.45 -4.24 -1.93
N ARG A 634 -45.62 -3.82 -2.33
CA ARG A 634 -46.30 -4.30 -3.53
C ARG A 634 -47.06 -3.17 -4.19
N GLY A 635 -47.30 -3.31 -5.47
CA GLY A 635 -48.07 -2.37 -6.24
C GLY A 635 -48.42 -2.91 -7.63
N ARG A 636 -48.89 -2.03 -8.48
CA ARG A 636 -49.25 -2.37 -9.87
C ARG A 636 -48.73 -1.27 -10.79
N VAL A 637 -48.28 -1.65 -11.95
CA VAL A 637 -47.93 -0.80 -13.07
C VAL A 637 -48.98 -1.03 -14.15
N GLU A 638 -49.56 0.05 -14.65
CA GLU A 638 -50.61 -0.02 -15.69
C GLU A 638 -50.07 0.12 -17.10
N ASN A 639 -48.95 0.87 -17.25
CA ASN A 639 -48.34 1.13 -18.56
C ASN A 639 -46.82 0.88 -18.56
N GLU A 640 -46.29 0.45 -19.67
CA GLU A 640 -44.85 0.29 -19.86
C GLU A 640 -44.15 1.62 -19.60
N GLY A 641 -43.03 1.57 -18.85
CA GLY A 641 -42.22 2.72 -18.50
C GLY A 641 -42.70 3.54 -17.29
N GLU A 642 -43.80 3.14 -16.68
CA GLU A 642 -44.25 3.72 -15.40
C GLU A 642 -43.20 3.45 -14.29
N ILE A 643 -43.05 4.40 -13.38
CA ILE A 643 -42.04 4.32 -12.32
C ILE A 643 -42.58 3.56 -11.10
N ILE A 644 -41.75 2.76 -10.51
CA ILE A 644 -41.92 2.19 -9.19
C ILE A 644 -41.11 3.04 -8.22
N ASP A 645 -41.76 3.78 -7.34
CA ASP A 645 -41.11 4.61 -6.33
C ASP A 645 -40.46 3.71 -5.26
N VAL A 646 -39.15 3.90 -5.05
CA VAL A 646 -38.31 3.20 -4.05
C VAL A 646 -37.60 4.16 -3.10
N SER A 647 -37.93 5.46 -3.15
CA SER A 647 -37.29 6.54 -2.38
C SER A 647 -37.33 6.33 -0.86
N GLN A 648 -38.35 5.64 -0.36
CA GLN A 648 -38.54 5.36 1.06
C GLN A 648 -37.99 3.97 1.49
N MET A 649 -37.32 3.27 0.61
CA MET A 649 -36.74 1.97 0.91
C MET A 649 -35.33 2.15 1.48
N PRO A 650 -34.93 1.44 2.52
CA PRO A 650 -33.54 1.47 2.97
C PRO A 650 -32.56 1.03 1.85
N SER A 651 -31.33 1.57 1.88
CA SER A 651 -30.28 1.07 1.00
C SER A 651 -30.05 -0.42 1.24
N GLY A 652 -30.02 -1.21 0.17
CA GLY A 652 -29.89 -2.67 0.28
C GLY A 652 -30.27 -3.41 -1.01
N LEU A 653 -30.01 -4.71 -1.01
CA LEU A 653 -30.42 -5.62 -2.09
C LEU A 653 -31.86 -6.10 -1.88
N TYR A 654 -32.63 -6.07 -2.98
CA TYR A 654 -34.01 -6.52 -3.01
C TYR A 654 -34.25 -7.45 -4.20
N LEU A 655 -35.32 -8.23 -4.14
CA LEU A 655 -35.87 -8.99 -5.25
C LEU A 655 -37.16 -8.30 -5.72
N LEU A 656 -37.18 -7.82 -6.96
CA LEU A 656 -38.40 -7.29 -7.58
C LEU A 656 -39.06 -8.42 -8.37
N LYS A 657 -40.16 -8.91 -7.87
CA LYS A 657 -41.03 -9.87 -8.56
C LYS A 657 -42.09 -9.12 -9.34
N CYS A 658 -42.18 -9.37 -10.62
CA CYS A 658 -43.18 -8.82 -11.53
C CYS A 658 -44.09 -9.94 -12.02
N GLU A 659 -45.40 -9.78 -11.86
CA GLU A 659 -46.44 -10.76 -12.24
C GLU A 659 -47.32 -10.13 -13.31
N PRO A 660 -47.05 -10.41 -14.61
CA PRO A 660 -47.92 -9.96 -15.70
C PRO A 660 -49.31 -10.56 -15.57
N LEU A 661 -50.33 -9.89 -16.13
CA LEU A 661 -51.72 -10.37 -16.14
C LEU A 661 -51.87 -11.63 -16.97
N SER A 662 -50.98 -11.87 -17.93
CA SER A 662 -50.87 -13.09 -18.73
C SER A 662 -49.39 -13.45 -18.89
N GLY A 663 -48.97 -14.63 -18.43
CA GLY A 663 -47.60 -15.10 -18.47
C GLY A 663 -47.05 -15.55 -17.12
N ASN A 664 -45.79 -15.94 -17.12
CA ASN A 664 -45.11 -16.39 -15.88
C ASN A 664 -44.54 -15.21 -15.10
N PRO A 665 -44.52 -15.27 -13.76
CA PRO A 665 -43.85 -14.29 -12.94
C PRO A 665 -42.35 -14.21 -13.27
N GLN A 666 -41.83 -13.01 -13.37
CA GLN A 666 -40.42 -12.73 -13.55
C GLN A 666 -39.82 -12.08 -12.30
N ILE A 667 -38.60 -12.41 -11.97
CA ILE A 667 -37.91 -11.87 -10.77
C ILE A 667 -36.58 -11.29 -11.21
N GLY A 668 -36.37 -10.02 -10.84
CA GLY A 668 -35.10 -9.32 -11.04
C GLY A 668 -34.49 -8.89 -9.69
N ARG A 669 -33.18 -8.77 -9.65
CA ARG A 669 -32.48 -8.17 -8.50
C ARG A 669 -32.46 -6.64 -8.63
N LEU A 670 -32.68 -5.96 -7.52
CA LEU A 670 -32.69 -4.50 -7.44
C LEU A 670 -31.80 -4.09 -6.27
N LEU A 671 -30.78 -3.31 -6.57
CA LEU A 671 -29.95 -2.64 -5.56
C LEU A 671 -30.47 -1.20 -5.36
N ILE A 672 -30.81 -0.84 -4.13
CA ILE A 672 -31.20 0.52 -3.76
C ILE A 672 -30.06 1.14 -2.97
N VAL A 673 -29.62 2.34 -3.37
CA VAL A 673 -28.53 3.09 -2.73
C VAL A 673 -28.99 4.53 -2.59
N HIS A 674 -29.06 5.02 -1.37
CA HIS A 674 -29.28 6.45 -1.08
C HIS A 674 -27.95 7.13 -0.75
N PRO A 675 -27.78 8.43 -1.08
CA PRO A 675 -26.55 9.19 -0.81
C PRO A 675 -26.14 9.22 0.66
#